data_7c2ad61bd0f69f1011a19fbcdb14fcec
#
_entry.id   7c2ad61bd0f69f1011a19fbcdb14fcec
#
_cell.length_a   1.000
_cell.length_b   1.000
_cell.length_c   1.000
_cell.angle_alpha   90.00
_cell.angle_beta   90.00
_cell.angle_gamma   90.00
#
_symmetry.space_group_name_H-M   'P 1'
#
loop_
_entity.id
_entity.type
_entity.pdbx_description
1 polymer ?
#
loop_
_entity_poly.entity_id
_entity_poly.type
_entity_poly.pdbx_seq_one_letter_code
_entity_poly.pdbx_strand_id
1 'polypeptide(L)'
;MEILNEGMRLRIQLILIALSCVLSTWAQRTISLPEVTTNAVRPMADIGRQVTLIDSVALKENVALSIADVLAYNSSVFVKNYGRATLSTVSFRGTSPAHTAVTWNGMNINAPMMGMTDFSLIPAYFIDDALLLHGSSSVSATGGGRGGAVQLATKPLDTHDWSGQYVQGVGSFSTFDEFLRVNYGNEKWHTSTRAVLSTSKNDYSYINRDKKENIYDDNHNIIGQYYPEERNKSGAFCDFHLLQEVYYDSDHGDHAQLKLWYVNSNRELPMLTTDYGDDSEFENRQREQTFRGVASWNRQLGRWRLQGDAGYSYTRMAYDYKRDTGNGSLAVMTRSRSTTHTVYGAAQADFYLSPKWIFTASAKAHQYLVKSQDNNPFEVLPGSYIFGYDKGRFELTGAVTAKWKPIERIGLSAVVRGEMIGYEFSQPIPALFFDFTLVPKWNLVVKASTSRNYRYPSLNDLYFIPGGNPNLRPEKGWSYDVGAQFSIGSAQRYALSGSVTWFNSEIDDWILWLPTTKGFFSPRNVKSVHSYGIEVKADIAMSLGRGWQAGVDANFSWTPSVNDGEPYSDADKSVGKQLPYIPQISAGANIRLSWRDWAVHYKWLHYGRRYTMSDNSETLTGSLPAYYMNNISIERIFRWNALDLSAKIAVNNLFNEEYISVLSHPMPGVNFEAFISITPRW
;
A
#
# COMPACT_ATOMS: atom_id res chain seq x y z
N MET A 1 26.34 -21.14 -4.66
CA MET A 1 27.64 -20.49 -4.33
C MET A 1 28.11 -19.51 -5.41
N GLU A 2 27.94 -19.80 -6.70
CA GLU A 2 28.32 -18.86 -7.79
C GLU A 2 27.47 -17.56 -7.82
N ILE A 3 26.18 -17.64 -7.61
CA ILE A 3 25.27 -16.47 -7.59
C ILE A 3 25.58 -15.50 -6.44
N LEU A 4 26.05 -16.02 -5.30
CA LEU A 4 26.50 -15.21 -4.15
C LEU A 4 27.83 -14.48 -4.44
N ASN A 5 28.69 -15.04 -5.27
CA ASN A 5 29.98 -14.47 -5.62
C ASN A 5 29.85 -13.35 -6.67
N GLU A 6 28.93 -13.47 -7.63
CA GLU A 6 28.65 -12.41 -8.60
C GLU A 6 27.96 -11.21 -7.93
N GLY A 7 27.01 -11.45 -7.01
CA GLY A 7 26.37 -10.40 -6.24
C GLY A 7 27.36 -9.59 -5.38
N MET A 8 28.34 -10.26 -4.79
CA MET A 8 29.37 -9.60 -3.97
C MET A 8 30.37 -8.79 -4.82
N ARG A 9 30.72 -9.23 -6.02
CA ARG A 9 31.56 -8.48 -6.96
C ARG A 9 30.87 -7.22 -7.49
N LEU A 10 29.58 -7.32 -7.84
CA LEU A 10 28.77 -6.18 -8.27
C LEU A 10 28.64 -5.13 -7.16
N ARG A 11 28.48 -5.56 -5.91
CA ARG A 11 28.41 -4.72 -4.71
C ARG A 11 29.70 -3.93 -4.48
N ILE A 12 30.85 -4.59 -4.58
CA ILE A 12 32.16 -3.93 -4.44
C ILE A 12 32.38 -2.93 -5.57
N GLN A 13 31.95 -3.21 -6.79
CA GLN A 13 32.03 -2.28 -7.92
C GLN A 13 31.13 -1.05 -7.73
N LEU A 14 29.91 -1.22 -7.24
CA LEU A 14 28.99 -0.11 -6.95
C LEU A 14 29.51 0.77 -5.82
N ILE A 15 30.10 0.20 -4.78
CA ILE A 15 30.75 0.95 -3.68
C ILE A 15 31.96 1.72 -4.19
N LEU A 16 32.78 1.13 -5.07
CA LEU A 16 33.94 1.80 -5.65
C LEU A 16 33.55 2.94 -6.62
N ILE A 17 32.46 2.77 -7.37
CA ILE A 17 31.91 3.83 -8.22
C ILE A 17 31.35 4.97 -7.37
N ALA A 18 30.60 4.67 -6.29
CA ALA A 18 30.10 5.67 -5.36
C ALA A 18 31.24 6.45 -4.67
N LEU A 19 32.30 5.76 -4.25
CA LEU A 19 33.51 6.41 -3.66
C LEU A 19 34.29 7.27 -4.67
N SER A 20 34.34 6.88 -5.94
CA SER A 20 35.06 7.67 -6.97
C SER A 20 34.33 8.96 -7.36
N CYS A 21 32.98 9.01 -7.21
CA CYS A 21 32.18 10.20 -7.45
C CYS A 21 32.32 11.26 -6.33
N VAL A 22 32.80 10.88 -5.13
CA VAL A 22 32.91 11.78 -3.95
C VAL A 22 34.16 12.66 -3.99
N LEU A 23 35.14 12.40 -4.87
CA LEU A 23 36.47 13.05 -4.81
C LEU A 23 36.61 14.36 -5.58
N SER A 24 35.58 14.90 -6.18
CA SER A 24 35.66 16.18 -6.92
C SER A 24 34.43 17.04 -6.71
N THR A 25 34.50 17.98 -5.76
CA THR A 25 34.01 19.37 -5.91
C THR A 25 33.89 20.11 -4.57
N TRP A 26 34.28 21.38 -4.57
CA TRP A 26 34.18 22.32 -3.45
C TRP A 26 33.07 23.33 -3.76
N ALA A 27 32.00 23.40 -2.94
CA ALA A 27 31.20 24.62 -2.78
C ALA A 27 30.23 24.52 -1.58
N GLN A 28 30.21 25.53 -0.75
CA GLN A 28 29.30 25.70 0.38
C GLN A 28 28.00 26.38 -0.08
N ARG A 29 26.84 25.84 0.28
CA ARG A 29 25.59 26.60 0.45
C ARG A 29 24.72 26.00 1.56
N THR A 30 24.29 26.84 2.47
CA THR A 30 23.36 26.57 3.56
C THR A 30 21.96 26.53 2.98
N ILE A 31 21.23 25.40 3.10
CA ILE A 31 19.84 25.31 2.73
C ILE A 31 19.01 25.64 3.96
N SER A 32 18.29 26.77 3.92
CA SER A 32 17.20 27.06 4.86
C SER A 32 15.95 26.36 4.40
N LEU A 33 15.35 25.54 5.27
CA LEU A 33 14.03 24.95 5.00
C LEU A 33 12.99 26.06 4.84
N PRO A 34 12.11 25.99 3.83
CA PRO A 34 11.05 26.97 3.67
C PRO A 34 10.11 26.95 4.89
N GLU A 35 9.84 28.12 5.41
CA GLU A 35 8.91 28.34 6.52
C GLU A 35 7.51 27.94 6.07
N VAL A 36 6.94 26.90 6.66
CA VAL A 36 5.54 26.56 6.45
C VAL A 36 4.70 27.56 7.22
N THR A 37 4.32 28.64 6.56
CA THR A 37 3.36 29.59 7.10
C THR A 37 1.95 29.00 6.99
N THR A 38 1.39 28.56 8.10
CA THR A 38 -0.01 28.13 8.22
C THR A 38 -0.98 29.32 8.29
N ASN A 39 -0.93 30.22 7.33
CA ASN A 39 -2.01 31.14 7.03
C ASN A 39 -2.84 30.55 5.85
N ALA A 40 -3.34 29.35 6.01
CA ALA A 40 -4.01 28.68 4.94
C ALA A 40 -5.49 29.06 4.90
N VAL A 41 -5.82 29.94 3.99
CA VAL A 41 -7.13 29.83 3.32
C VAL A 41 -7.18 28.42 2.75
N ARG A 42 -8.03 27.57 3.31
CA ARG A 42 -8.13 26.17 2.95
C ARG A 42 -8.33 26.03 1.44
N PRO A 43 -7.52 25.21 0.74
CA PRO A 43 -7.65 25.04 -0.70
C PRO A 43 -9.07 24.58 -1.07
N MET A 44 -9.67 25.14 -2.10
CA MET A 44 -10.97 24.69 -2.59
C MET A 44 -10.93 23.24 -3.08
N ALA A 45 -9.72 22.68 -3.28
CA ALA A 45 -9.53 21.27 -3.61
C ALA A 45 -10.06 20.31 -2.53
N ASP A 46 -10.02 20.70 -1.25
CA ASP A 46 -10.25 19.83 -0.10
C ASP A 46 -11.63 19.99 0.56
N ILE A 47 -12.57 20.68 -0.09
CA ILE A 47 -13.91 20.91 0.47
C ILE A 47 -14.55 19.58 0.87
N GLY A 48 -14.88 19.42 2.17
CA GLY A 48 -15.59 18.29 2.76
C GLY A 48 -14.92 16.93 2.66
N ARG A 49 -13.73 16.82 2.05
CA ARG A 49 -13.04 15.53 1.85
C ARG A 49 -12.39 15.04 3.14
N GLN A 50 -12.51 13.73 3.39
CA GLN A 50 -11.78 13.02 4.46
C GLN A 50 -10.51 12.44 3.85
N VAL A 51 -9.36 13.01 4.21
CA VAL A 51 -8.06 12.64 3.64
C VAL A 51 -7.01 12.49 4.73
N THR A 52 -6.10 11.55 4.54
CA THR A 52 -4.89 11.39 5.35
C THR A 52 -3.69 11.50 4.42
N LEU A 53 -2.83 12.47 4.66
CA LEU A 53 -1.55 12.59 3.99
C LEU A 53 -0.49 11.88 4.82
N ILE A 54 0.24 10.97 4.21
CA ILE A 54 1.50 10.44 4.73
C ILE A 54 2.60 11.28 4.11
N ASP A 55 3.24 12.08 4.91
CA ASP A 55 4.21 13.05 4.43
C ASP A 55 5.57 12.42 4.06
N SER A 56 6.40 13.20 3.42
CA SER A 56 7.73 12.77 3.00
C SER A 56 8.67 12.45 4.17
N VAL A 57 8.40 12.96 5.38
CA VAL A 57 9.21 12.67 6.57
C VAL A 57 8.95 11.23 7.02
N ALA A 58 7.67 10.84 7.16
CA ALA A 58 7.29 9.47 7.51
C ALA A 58 7.80 8.45 6.46
N LEU A 59 7.77 8.81 5.18
CA LEU A 59 8.30 7.96 4.10
C LEU A 59 9.83 7.80 4.19
N LYS A 60 10.57 8.88 4.41
CA LYS A 60 12.03 8.87 4.53
C LYS A 60 12.54 8.12 5.76
N GLU A 61 11.83 8.19 6.88
CA GLU A 61 12.18 7.44 8.10
C GLU A 61 12.04 5.92 7.92
N ASN A 62 11.29 5.50 6.91
CA ASN A 62 10.93 4.12 6.64
C ASN A 62 11.50 3.60 5.32
N VAL A 63 12.73 3.97 4.98
CA VAL A 63 13.38 3.72 3.66
C VAL A 63 13.36 2.26 3.26
N ALA A 64 13.56 1.35 4.21
CA ALA A 64 13.64 -0.09 3.95
C ALA A 64 12.28 -0.80 3.94
N LEU A 65 11.20 -0.08 4.24
CA LEU A 65 9.87 -0.64 4.32
C LEU A 65 9.12 -0.52 2.99
N SER A 66 8.15 -1.38 2.82
CA SER A 66 7.12 -1.21 1.78
C SER A 66 6.13 -0.12 2.19
N ILE A 67 5.39 0.41 1.22
CA ILE A 67 4.28 1.32 1.52
C ILE A 67 3.24 0.66 2.43
N ALA A 68 3.02 -0.66 2.34
CA ALA A 68 2.12 -1.37 3.25
C ALA A 68 2.48 -1.13 4.71
N ASP A 69 3.76 -1.32 5.05
CA ASP A 69 4.24 -1.16 6.43
C ASP A 69 4.13 0.30 6.89
N VAL A 70 4.45 1.26 6.01
CA VAL A 70 4.27 2.69 6.33
C VAL A 70 2.82 3.02 6.63
N LEU A 71 1.87 2.51 5.82
CA LEU A 71 0.44 2.74 6.01
C LEU A 71 -0.06 2.11 7.31
N ALA A 72 0.41 0.92 7.68
CA ALA A 72 0.00 0.23 8.90
C ALA A 72 0.28 1.05 10.17
N TYR A 73 1.46 1.71 10.25
CA TYR A 73 1.84 2.50 11.42
C TYR A 73 1.33 3.95 11.39
N ASN A 74 1.03 4.52 10.20
CA ASN A 74 0.75 5.95 10.06
C ASN A 74 -0.69 6.28 9.66
N SER A 75 -1.57 5.27 9.61
CA SER A 75 -2.96 5.48 9.22
C SER A 75 -3.90 4.48 9.89
N SER A 76 -5.22 4.76 9.80
CA SER A 76 -6.28 3.89 10.31
C SER A 76 -6.63 2.72 9.37
N VAL A 77 -5.93 2.56 8.24
CA VAL A 77 -6.21 1.47 7.30
C VAL A 77 -5.67 0.15 7.83
N PHE A 78 -6.40 -0.92 7.60
CA PHE A 78 -5.94 -2.26 7.95
C PHE A 78 -5.03 -2.82 6.86
N VAL A 79 -3.86 -3.31 7.25
CA VAL A 79 -2.90 -3.98 6.37
C VAL A 79 -2.86 -5.46 6.70
N LYS A 80 -3.29 -6.30 5.75
CA LYS A 80 -3.12 -7.74 5.83
C LYS A 80 -1.81 -8.11 5.15
N ASN A 81 -0.85 -8.60 5.93
CA ASN A 81 0.51 -8.89 5.50
C ASN A 81 0.83 -10.38 5.75
N TYR A 82 1.34 -11.07 4.75
CA TYR A 82 1.74 -12.49 4.81
C TYR A 82 3.23 -12.69 5.15
N GLY A 83 3.94 -11.60 5.48
CA GLY A 83 5.38 -11.58 5.75
C GLY A 83 6.15 -10.65 4.81
N ARG A 84 7.44 -10.44 5.09
CA ARG A 84 8.30 -9.57 4.27
C ARG A 84 8.38 -10.11 2.83
N ALA A 85 8.23 -9.22 1.84
CA ALA A 85 8.22 -9.53 0.41
C ALA A 85 7.18 -10.59 -0.02
N THR A 86 6.15 -10.81 0.78
CA THR A 86 4.96 -11.58 0.40
C THR A 86 3.77 -10.66 0.21
N LEU A 87 2.63 -11.20 -0.21
CA LEU A 87 1.44 -10.40 -0.48
C LEU A 87 1.08 -9.50 0.70
N SER A 88 0.95 -8.20 0.44
CA SER A 88 0.45 -7.22 1.40
C SER A 88 -0.70 -6.43 0.79
N THR A 89 -1.85 -6.46 1.44
CA THR A 89 -3.07 -5.80 0.96
C THR A 89 -3.58 -4.79 1.97
N VAL A 90 -4.22 -3.73 1.44
CA VAL A 90 -4.75 -2.62 2.24
C VAL A 90 -6.27 -2.61 2.12
N SER A 91 -6.93 -2.49 3.26
CA SER A 91 -8.38 -2.39 3.37
C SER A 91 -8.79 -1.16 4.17
N PHE A 92 -9.67 -0.36 3.61
CA PHE A 92 -10.27 0.79 4.30
C PHE A 92 -11.55 0.35 4.99
N ARG A 93 -11.75 0.77 6.24
CA ARG A 93 -13.06 0.70 6.91
C ARG A 93 -13.74 -0.67 6.80
N GLY A 94 -12.97 -1.74 6.93
CA GLY A 94 -13.48 -3.10 6.92
C GLY A 94 -13.98 -3.61 5.57
N THR A 95 -13.64 -2.94 4.47
CA THR A 95 -13.94 -3.44 3.11
C THR A 95 -12.85 -4.40 2.62
N SER A 96 -13.11 -5.08 1.51
CA SER A 96 -12.15 -5.98 0.88
C SER A 96 -11.00 -5.19 0.21
N PRO A 97 -9.79 -5.76 0.05
CA PRO A 97 -8.70 -5.14 -0.69
C PRO A 97 -9.08 -4.71 -2.12
N ALA A 98 -9.98 -5.43 -2.78
CA ALA A 98 -10.48 -5.08 -4.11
C ALA A 98 -11.38 -3.83 -4.13
N HIS A 99 -11.78 -3.32 -2.95
CA HIS A 99 -12.48 -2.05 -2.80
C HIS A 99 -11.53 -0.86 -2.58
N THR A 100 -10.22 -1.08 -2.59
CA THR A 100 -9.20 -0.05 -2.48
C THR A 100 -8.64 0.26 -3.85
N ALA A 101 -8.94 1.45 -4.38
CA ALA A 101 -8.32 1.93 -5.62
C ALA A 101 -6.91 2.44 -5.32
N VAL A 102 -5.92 2.04 -6.12
CA VAL A 102 -4.53 2.48 -5.96
C VAL A 102 -4.04 3.11 -7.24
N THR A 103 -3.53 4.33 -7.15
CA THR A 103 -2.95 5.02 -8.30
C THR A 103 -1.50 5.39 -8.04
N TRP A 104 -0.67 5.30 -9.06
CA TRP A 104 0.67 5.85 -9.11
C TRP A 104 0.73 6.96 -10.15
N ASN A 105 1.00 8.19 -9.71
CA ASN A 105 0.99 9.39 -10.56
C ASN A 105 -0.26 9.46 -11.49
N GLY A 106 -1.45 9.17 -10.95
CA GLY A 106 -2.73 9.21 -11.67
C GLY A 106 -3.15 7.91 -12.36
N MET A 107 -2.22 7.06 -12.79
CA MET A 107 -2.50 5.76 -13.41
C MET A 107 -2.95 4.73 -12.36
N ASN A 108 -4.05 4.02 -12.62
CA ASN A 108 -4.49 2.90 -11.78
C ASN A 108 -3.50 1.73 -11.89
N ILE A 109 -3.00 1.24 -10.75
CA ILE A 109 -2.06 0.12 -10.66
C ILE A 109 -2.65 -1.15 -10.02
N ASN A 110 -3.95 -1.18 -9.74
CA ASN A 110 -4.61 -2.42 -9.36
C ASN A 110 -4.48 -3.45 -10.48
N ALA A 111 -4.09 -4.68 -10.14
CA ALA A 111 -4.04 -5.79 -11.10
C ALA A 111 -5.46 -6.08 -11.63
N PRO A 112 -5.75 -5.95 -12.92
CA PRO A 112 -7.11 -6.13 -13.45
C PRO A 112 -7.64 -7.56 -13.29
N MET A 113 -6.74 -8.53 -13.12
CA MET A 113 -7.10 -9.91 -12.81
C MET A 113 -7.78 -10.04 -11.45
N MET A 114 -7.21 -9.44 -10.40
CA MET A 114 -7.65 -9.58 -9.00
C MET A 114 -8.38 -8.36 -8.47
N GLY A 115 -8.31 -7.22 -9.16
CA GLY A 115 -8.90 -5.96 -8.70
C GLY A 115 -8.17 -5.29 -7.54
N MET A 116 -7.00 -5.78 -7.13
CA MET A 116 -6.23 -5.28 -5.98
C MET A 116 -4.75 -5.10 -6.31
N THR A 117 -4.03 -4.40 -5.44
CA THR A 117 -2.59 -4.14 -5.55
C THR A 117 -1.84 -4.90 -4.46
N ASP A 118 -0.70 -5.49 -4.82
CA ASP A 118 0.28 -5.97 -3.86
C ASP A 118 1.18 -4.80 -3.42
N PHE A 119 0.95 -4.30 -2.22
CA PHE A 119 1.69 -3.17 -1.65
C PHE A 119 3.12 -3.54 -1.21
N SER A 120 3.45 -4.82 -1.08
CA SER A 120 4.80 -5.26 -0.76
C SER A 120 5.80 -4.94 -1.88
N LEU A 121 5.32 -4.80 -3.13
CA LEU A 121 6.10 -4.42 -4.31
C LEU A 121 6.22 -2.92 -4.52
N ILE A 122 5.83 -2.11 -3.54
CA ILE A 122 5.93 -0.65 -3.63
C ILE A 122 6.91 -0.17 -2.56
N PRO A 123 8.20 0.08 -2.89
CA PRO A 123 9.15 0.61 -1.92
C PRO A 123 8.75 2.00 -1.46
N ALA A 124 8.75 2.25 -0.15
CA ALA A 124 8.49 3.58 0.41
C ALA A 124 9.46 4.64 -0.13
N TYR A 125 10.69 4.23 -0.42
CA TYR A 125 11.74 5.08 -1.00
C TYR A 125 11.40 5.67 -2.38
N PHE A 126 10.47 5.04 -3.12
CA PHE A 126 10.03 5.51 -4.44
C PHE A 126 8.88 6.50 -4.39
N ILE A 127 8.31 6.73 -3.22
CA ILE A 127 7.13 7.57 -3.05
C ILE A 127 7.50 8.82 -2.26
N ASP A 128 7.08 9.98 -2.73
CA ASP A 128 7.29 11.26 -2.03
C ASP A 128 6.04 11.70 -1.27
N ASP A 129 4.82 11.33 -1.77
CA ASP A 129 3.55 11.55 -1.09
C ASP A 129 2.65 10.32 -1.23
N ALA A 130 1.98 9.93 -0.16
CA ALA A 130 0.89 8.98 -0.18
C ALA A 130 -0.37 9.64 0.41
N LEU A 131 -1.37 9.84 -0.43
CA LEU A 131 -2.65 10.44 -0.04
C LEU A 131 -3.72 9.35 0.06
N LEU A 132 -4.29 9.21 1.24
CA LEU A 132 -5.38 8.28 1.52
C LEU A 132 -6.72 9.03 1.45
N LEU A 133 -7.60 8.58 0.60
CA LEU A 133 -8.95 9.10 0.43
C LEU A 133 -9.93 8.12 1.09
N HIS A 134 -10.58 8.56 2.17
CA HIS A 134 -11.49 7.70 2.94
C HIS A 134 -12.93 7.79 2.41
N GLY A 135 -13.62 6.67 2.34
CA GLY A 135 -15.04 6.57 2.03
C GLY A 135 -15.46 7.37 0.80
N SER A 136 -16.41 8.30 1.00
CA SER A 136 -16.95 9.16 -0.05
C SER A 136 -15.90 9.96 -0.82
N SER A 137 -14.76 10.27 -0.19
CA SER A 137 -13.68 11.04 -0.83
C SER A 137 -13.01 10.30 -1.98
N SER A 138 -13.13 8.97 -2.04
CA SER A 138 -12.57 8.13 -3.10
C SER A 138 -13.30 8.26 -4.45
N VAL A 139 -14.49 8.85 -4.48
CA VAL A 139 -15.26 9.07 -5.73
C VAL A 139 -14.48 9.90 -6.76
N SER A 140 -13.60 10.78 -6.32
CA SER A 140 -12.73 11.56 -7.21
C SER A 140 -11.51 10.77 -7.73
N ALA A 141 -11.21 9.60 -7.14
CA ALA A 141 -10.19 8.69 -7.66
C ALA A 141 -10.72 7.87 -8.84
N THR A 142 -9.87 7.14 -9.50
CA THR A 142 -10.27 6.24 -10.61
C THR A 142 -11.04 5.03 -10.07
N GLY A 143 -12.03 4.63 -10.84
CA GLY A 143 -12.83 3.42 -10.81
C GLY A 143 -12.82 2.54 -9.55
N GLY A 144 -13.93 2.51 -8.83
CA GLY A 144 -14.23 1.42 -7.91
C GLY A 144 -13.76 1.52 -6.47
N GLY A 145 -13.14 2.60 -6.02
CA GLY A 145 -12.78 2.77 -4.60
C GLY A 145 -14.01 2.94 -3.71
N ARG A 146 -14.49 1.85 -3.09
CA ARG A 146 -15.65 1.88 -2.19
C ARG A 146 -15.27 2.16 -0.75
N GLY A 147 -14.24 1.50 -0.27
CA GLY A 147 -13.69 1.71 1.06
C GLY A 147 -12.83 2.96 1.11
N GLY A 148 -12.03 3.16 0.07
CA GLY A 148 -11.12 4.27 -0.05
C GLY A 148 -10.20 4.17 -1.26
N ALA A 149 -9.27 5.11 -1.37
CA ALA A 149 -8.25 5.08 -2.40
C ALA A 149 -6.89 5.51 -1.85
N VAL A 150 -5.83 4.96 -2.40
CA VAL A 150 -4.44 5.34 -2.14
C VAL A 150 -3.88 5.99 -3.39
N GLN A 151 -3.48 7.25 -3.29
CA GLN A 151 -2.83 7.97 -4.36
C GLN A 151 -1.36 8.14 -4.01
N LEU A 152 -0.50 7.48 -4.78
CA LEU A 152 0.95 7.53 -4.64
C LEU A 152 1.51 8.49 -5.67
N ALA A 153 2.31 9.42 -5.22
CA ALA A 153 2.92 10.43 -6.09
C ALA A 153 4.42 10.54 -5.85
N THR A 154 5.13 10.86 -6.92
CA THR A 154 6.53 11.26 -6.90
C THR A 154 6.65 12.72 -7.33
N LYS A 155 7.62 13.44 -6.76
CA LYS A 155 7.81 14.87 -6.95
C LYS A 155 9.24 15.19 -7.34
N PRO A 156 9.47 16.26 -8.13
CA PRO A 156 10.82 16.77 -8.32
C PRO A 156 11.40 17.21 -6.98
N LEU A 157 12.69 16.99 -6.80
CA LEU A 157 13.44 17.63 -5.73
C LEU A 157 13.83 19.04 -6.22
N ASP A 158 13.51 20.05 -5.43
CA ASP A 158 13.93 21.42 -5.71
C ASP A 158 15.44 21.56 -5.46
N THR A 159 16.22 21.20 -6.45
CA THR A 159 17.69 21.31 -6.44
C THR A 159 18.15 22.06 -7.69
N HIS A 160 19.04 23.02 -7.49
CA HIS A 160 19.81 23.65 -8.58
C HIS A 160 21.18 22.98 -8.58
N ASP A 161 21.45 21.95 -9.22
CA ASP A 161 22.67 21.17 -9.36
C ASP A 161 22.46 19.69 -9.00
N TRP A 162 23.55 18.98 -8.80
CA TRP A 162 23.53 17.57 -8.44
C TRP A 162 23.20 17.36 -6.96
N SER A 163 22.40 16.36 -6.67
CA SER A 163 22.24 15.82 -5.31
C SER A 163 22.13 14.31 -5.36
N GLY A 164 22.52 13.65 -4.31
CA GLY A 164 22.49 12.20 -4.25
C GLY A 164 22.36 11.66 -2.85
N GLN A 165 21.91 10.42 -2.74
CA GLN A 165 21.86 9.65 -1.50
C GLN A 165 22.13 8.19 -1.82
N TYR A 166 22.97 7.55 -1.03
CA TYR A 166 23.13 6.11 -1.00
C TYR A 166 22.83 5.58 0.39
N VAL A 167 22.05 4.52 0.49
CA VAL A 167 21.74 3.86 1.77
C VAL A 167 22.06 2.39 1.66
N GLN A 168 22.86 1.87 2.60
CA GLN A 168 23.11 0.46 2.79
C GLN A 168 22.44 -0.01 4.07
N GLY A 169 21.58 -1.01 3.95
CA GLY A 169 20.95 -1.71 5.06
C GLY A 169 21.46 -3.14 5.18
N VAL A 170 21.60 -3.60 6.42
CA VAL A 170 21.83 -5.01 6.76
C VAL A 170 20.88 -5.40 7.88
N GLY A 171 20.38 -6.63 7.88
CA GLY A 171 19.43 -7.07 8.89
C GLY A 171 19.48 -8.55 9.17
N SER A 172 18.69 -8.97 10.16
CA SER A 172 18.47 -10.37 10.50
C SER A 172 18.03 -11.17 9.27
N PHE A 173 18.19 -12.47 9.30
CA PHE A 173 17.78 -13.41 8.23
C PHE A 173 18.51 -13.18 6.91
N SER A 174 19.80 -12.77 6.98
CA SER A 174 20.63 -12.43 5.81
C SER A 174 19.98 -11.37 4.91
N THR A 175 19.40 -10.34 5.52
CA THR A 175 18.77 -9.23 4.79
C THR A 175 19.80 -8.21 4.40
N PHE A 176 19.72 -7.75 3.13
CA PHE A 176 20.51 -6.67 2.56
C PHE A 176 19.61 -5.76 1.73
N ASP A 177 19.65 -4.47 2.04
CA ASP A 177 18.87 -3.44 1.38
C ASP A 177 19.80 -2.35 0.86
N GLU A 178 19.71 -2.03 -0.41
CA GLU A 178 20.49 -1.00 -1.07
C GLU A 178 19.58 0.00 -1.77
N PHE A 179 19.79 1.30 -1.49
CA PHE A 179 19.02 2.38 -2.09
C PHE A 179 19.96 3.41 -2.67
N LEU A 180 19.68 3.83 -3.88
CA LEU A 180 20.40 4.90 -4.55
C LEU A 180 19.39 5.93 -5.07
N ARG A 181 19.69 7.20 -4.84
CA ARG A 181 18.99 8.32 -5.46
C ARG A 181 20.04 9.31 -5.99
N VAL A 182 19.88 9.70 -7.24
CA VAL A 182 20.68 10.74 -7.89
C VAL A 182 19.72 11.72 -8.55
N ASN A 183 19.87 12.99 -8.26
CA ASN A 183 19.06 14.05 -8.84
C ASN A 183 19.96 15.08 -9.49
N TYR A 184 19.45 15.69 -10.54
CA TYR A 184 20.02 16.88 -11.17
C TYR A 184 18.91 17.86 -11.49
N GLY A 185 19.13 19.15 -11.23
CA GLY A 185 18.17 20.19 -11.54
C GLY A 185 18.83 21.45 -12.06
N ASN A 186 18.09 22.18 -12.88
CA ASN A 186 18.36 23.56 -13.27
C ASN A 186 17.03 24.31 -13.36
N GLU A 187 17.02 25.53 -13.88
CA GLU A 187 15.81 26.37 -13.96
C GLU A 187 14.64 25.73 -14.73
N LYS A 188 14.92 24.84 -15.70
CA LYS A 188 13.90 24.26 -16.59
C LYS A 188 13.76 22.74 -16.49
N TRP A 189 14.83 22.05 -16.12
CA TRP A 189 14.88 20.61 -16.12
C TRP A 189 15.23 20.05 -14.75
N HIS A 190 14.46 19.06 -14.31
CA HIS A 190 14.82 18.26 -13.15
C HIS A 190 14.77 16.79 -13.54
N THR A 191 15.72 16.01 -13.07
CA THR A 191 15.74 14.56 -13.25
C THR A 191 16.06 13.87 -11.94
N SER A 192 15.45 12.71 -11.72
CA SER A 192 15.69 11.85 -10.55
C SER A 192 15.79 10.40 -10.99
N THR A 193 16.87 9.74 -10.61
CA THR A 193 17.04 8.29 -10.77
C THR A 193 17.07 7.67 -9.39
N ARG A 194 16.21 6.69 -9.15
CA ARG A 194 16.16 5.92 -7.89
C ARG A 194 16.29 4.45 -8.18
N ALA A 195 17.13 3.75 -7.44
CA ALA A 195 17.25 2.30 -7.51
C ALA A 195 17.11 1.68 -6.12
N VAL A 196 16.49 0.53 -6.05
CA VAL A 196 16.34 -0.29 -4.84
C VAL A 196 16.69 -1.72 -5.18
N LEU A 197 17.55 -2.32 -4.38
CA LEU A 197 17.80 -3.76 -4.36
C LEU A 197 17.58 -4.25 -2.93
N SER A 198 16.67 -5.21 -2.75
CA SER A 198 16.39 -5.83 -1.46
C SER A 198 16.46 -7.35 -1.59
N THR A 199 17.24 -7.97 -0.71
CA THR A 199 17.40 -9.44 -0.69
C THR A 199 17.36 -9.96 0.72
N SER A 200 16.79 -11.13 0.93
CA SER A 200 16.81 -11.82 2.22
C SER A 200 16.63 -13.34 2.02
N LYS A 201 17.15 -14.11 2.95
CA LYS A 201 16.77 -15.53 3.09
C LYS A 201 15.43 -15.66 3.79
N ASN A 202 15.10 -14.71 4.67
CA ASN A 202 13.84 -14.66 5.42
C ASN A 202 13.54 -15.98 6.17
N ASP A 203 14.60 -16.63 6.70
CA ASP A 203 14.62 -17.95 7.32
C ASP A 203 14.52 -17.90 8.86
N TYR A 204 13.63 -17.04 9.37
CA TYR A 204 13.41 -16.86 10.81
C TYR A 204 12.86 -18.11 11.49
N SER A 205 13.17 -18.27 12.79
CA SER A 205 12.57 -19.29 13.64
C SER A 205 11.20 -18.85 14.17
N TYR A 206 10.31 -19.80 14.38
CA TYR A 206 8.99 -19.61 14.98
C TYR A 206 8.56 -20.88 15.73
N ILE A 207 7.61 -20.74 16.66
CA ILE A 207 6.97 -21.89 17.33
C ILE A 207 5.81 -22.37 16.45
N ASN A 208 5.88 -23.63 15.97
CA ASN A 208 4.80 -24.21 15.17
C ASN A 208 3.64 -24.66 16.06
N ARG A 209 2.59 -23.84 16.18
CA ARG A 209 1.40 -24.13 16.99
C ARG A 209 0.43 -25.12 16.32
N ASP A 210 0.65 -25.43 15.03
CA ASP A 210 -0.17 -26.37 14.26
C ASP A 210 0.33 -27.83 14.42
N LYS A 211 1.52 -28.02 15.01
CA LYS A 211 2.17 -29.32 15.19
C LYS A 211 2.49 -29.54 16.69
N LYS A 212 2.22 -30.74 17.19
CA LYS A 212 2.67 -31.17 18.52
C LYS A 212 3.61 -32.35 18.38
N GLU A 213 4.71 -32.31 19.12
CA GLU A 213 5.65 -33.43 19.25
C GLU A 213 5.59 -34.00 20.65
N ASN A 214 5.76 -35.33 20.75
CA ASN A 214 5.73 -36.05 22.00
C ASN A 214 7.10 -36.01 22.68
N ILE A 215 7.08 -35.85 23.99
CA ILE A 215 8.24 -36.05 24.86
C ILE A 215 8.18 -37.50 25.39
N TYR A 216 9.25 -38.26 25.23
CA TYR A 216 9.34 -39.64 25.65
C TYR A 216 10.26 -39.76 26.87
N ASP A 217 9.95 -40.66 27.78
CA ASP A 217 10.88 -41.11 28.81
C ASP A 217 11.88 -42.14 28.26
N ASP A 218 12.83 -42.62 29.12
CA ASP A 218 13.82 -43.61 28.76
C ASP A 218 13.19 -44.98 28.34
N ASN A 219 11.95 -45.22 28.67
CA ASN A 219 11.16 -46.40 28.34
C ASN A 219 10.26 -46.19 27.10
N HIS A 220 10.44 -45.12 26.37
CA HIS A 220 9.62 -44.72 25.20
C HIS A 220 8.14 -44.47 25.50
N ASN A 221 7.76 -44.18 26.77
CA ASN A 221 6.42 -43.73 27.11
C ASN A 221 6.28 -42.22 26.91
N ILE A 222 5.13 -41.77 26.40
CA ILE A 222 4.85 -40.36 26.25
C ILE A 222 4.61 -39.74 27.64
N ILE A 223 5.49 -38.80 28.03
CA ILE A 223 5.42 -38.09 29.30
C ILE A 223 4.95 -36.64 29.16
N GLY A 224 4.83 -36.14 27.90
CA GLY A 224 4.38 -34.79 27.64
C GLY A 224 4.32 -34.49 26.13
N GLN A 225 3.87 -33.29 25.82
CA GLN A 225 3.86 -32.77 24.44
C GLN A 225 4.38 -31.32 24.44
N TYR A 226 5.03 -30.92 23.36
CA TYR A 226 5.48 -29.55 23.13
C TYR A 226 5.21 -29.10 21.70
N TYR A 227 5.23 -27.77 21.47
CA TYR A 227 5.20 -27.20 20.13
C TYR A 227 6.65 -27.00 19.66
N PRO A 228 7.05 -27.60 18.52
CA PRO A 228 8.43 -27.49 18.05
C PRO A 228 8.77 -26.10 17.56
N GLU A 229 10.03 -25.71 17.74
CA GLU A 229 10.60 -24.57 17.04
C GLU A 229 11.01 -25.01 15.64
N GLU A 230 10.51 -24.34 14.62
CA GLU A 230 10.81 -24.60 13.23
C GLU A 230 11.34 -23.34 12.55
N ARG A 231 11.95 -23.49 11.38
CA ARG A 231 12.38 -22.36 10.55
C ARG A 231 11.43 -22.14 9.41
N ASN A 232 11.21 -20.86 9.07
CA ASN A 232 10.50 -20.48 7.87
C ASN A 232 11.23 -21.04 6.63
N LYS A 233 10.56 -21.92 5.92
CA LYS A 233 11.05 -22.52 4.66
C LYS A 233 10.44 -21.77 3.49
N SER A 234 11.21 -21.60 2.39
CA SER A 234 10.69 -20.93 1.18
C SER A 234 10.23 -19.47 1.41
N GLY A 235 11.08 -18.69 2.06
CA GLY A 235 10.82 -17.26 2.29
C GLY A 235 11.80 -16.33 1.59
N ALA A 236 12.78 -16.85 0.85
CA ALA A 236 13.83 -16.06 0.24
C ALA A 236 13.31 -15.17 -0.90
N PHE A 237 13.86 -13.97 -1.02
CA PHE A 237 13.48 -13.05 -2.09
C PHE A 237 14.64 -12.20 -2.59
N CYS A 238 14.48 -11.70 -3.81
CA CYS A 238 15.34 -10.70 -4.43
C CYS A 238 14.46 -9.78 -5.26
N ASP A 239 14.34 -8.52 -4.82
CA ASP A 239 13.54 -7.47 -5.45
C ASP A 239 14.43 -6.36 -5.94
N PHE A 240 14.32 -6.03 -7.23
CA PHE A 240 15.03 -4.91 -7.86
C PHE A 240 14.02 -3.94 -8.46
N HIS A 241 14.18 -2.65 -8.15
CA HIS A 241 13.37 -1.58 -8.70
C HIS A 241 14.25 -0.47 -9.25
N LEU A 242 13.84 0.11 -10.38
CA LEU A 242 14.47 1.28 -10.98
C LEU A 242 13.39 2.29 -11.38
N LEU A 243 13.50 3.52 -10.87
CA LEU A 243 12.62 4.63 -11.21
C LEU A 243 13.45 5.75 -11.83
N GLN A 244 13.08 6.15 -13.05
CA GLN A 244 13.62 7.31 -13.75
C GLN A 244 12.54 8.36 -13.93
N GLU A 245 12.83 9.59 -13.57
CA GLU A 245 11.91 10.71 -13.67
C GLU A 245 12.59 11.87 -14.38
N VAL A 246 11.86 12.56 -15.23
CA VAL A 246 12.26 13.77 -15.92
C VAL A 246 11.11 14.76 -15.84
N TYR A 247 11.43 15.98 -15.43
CA TYR A 247 10.49 17.10 -15.32
C TYR A 247 11.00 18.27 -16.17
N TYR A 248 10.08 18.95 -16.81
CA TYR A 248 10.36 20.12 -17.62
C TYR A 248 9.38 21.24 -17.32
N ASP A 249 9.90 22.41 -16.99
CA ASP A 249 9.16 23.63 -16.75
C ASP A 249 9.50 24.67 -17.81
N SER A 250 8.51 25.07 -18.61
CA SER A 250 8.71 26.07 -19.68
C SER A 250 8.50 27.50 -19.16
N ASP A 251 9.14 28.46 -19.83
CA ASP A 251 8.94 29.89 -19.57
C ASP A 251 7.49 30.36 -19.82
N HIS A 252 6.69 29.55 -20.53
CA HIS A 252 5.31 29.83 -20.84
C HIS A 252 4.30 29.19 -19.84
N GLY A 253 4.80 28.56 -18.77
CA GLY A 253 3.99 27.91 -17.72
C GLY A 253 3.47 26.53 -18.11
N ASP A 254 4.10 25.83 -19.07
CA ASP A 254 3.90 24.42 -19.30
C ASP A 254 4.76 23.62 -18.32
N HIS A 255 4.16 22.63 -17.68
CA HIS A 255 4.84 21.67 -16.84
C HIS A 255 4.64 20.28 -17.44
N ALA A 256 5.71 19.66 -17.91
CA ALA A 256 5.71 18.32 -18.45
C ALA A 256 6.54 17.38 -17.59
N GLN A 257 6.15 16.13 -17.48
CA GLN A 257 6.89 15.12 -16.72
C GLN A 257 6.77 13.76 -17.37
N LEU A 258 7.85 12.98 -17.31
CA LEU A 258 7.90 11.58 -17.73
C LEU A 258 8.47 10.75 -16.58
N LYS A 259 7.80 9.67 -16.22
CA LYS A 259 8.17 8.77 -15.13
C LYS A 259 8.14 7.34 -15.62
N LEU A 260 9.24 6.62 -15.42
CA LEU A 260 9.43 5.24 -15.86
C LEU A 260 9.84 4.40 -14.66
N TRP A 261 9.08 3.36 -14.36
CA TRP A 261 9.34 2.47 -13.22
C TRP A 261 9.42 1.02 -13.68
N TYR A 262 10.56 0.39 -13.44
CA TYR A 262 10.79 -1.03 -13.67
C TYR A 262 10.87 -1.79 -12.35
N VAL A 263 10.25 -2.97 -12.30
CA VAL A 263 10.25 -3.91 -11.17
C VAL A 263 10.67 -5.28 -11.66
N ASN A 264 11.57 -5.92 -10.95
CA ASN A 264 11.92 -7.34 -11.13
C ASN A 264 11.97 -8.00 -9.76
N SER A 265 10.97 -8.83 -9.47
CA SER A 265 10.80 -9.52 -8.20
C SER A 265 10.88 -11.03 -8.40
N ASN A 266 11.67 -11.70 -7.57
CA ASN A 266 11.77 -13.14 -7.50
C ASN A 266 11.64 -13.55 -6.05
N ARG A 267 10.51 -14.18 -5.71
CA ARG A 267 10.11 -14.49 -4.34
C ARG A 267 9.76 -15.95 -4.19
N GLU A 268 10.26 -16.55 -3.15
CA GLU A 268 9.72 -17.79 -2.62
C GLU A 268 8.52 -17.44 -1.73
N LEU A 269 7.49 -18.27 -1.76
CA LEU A 269 6.27 -18.07 -0.97
C LEU A 269 6.25 -19.13 0.14
N PRO A 270 6.20 -18.72 1.43
CA PRO A 270 6.09 -19.67 2.53
C PRO A 270 4.87 -20.56 2.40
N MET A 271 5.04 -21.82 2.73
CA MET A 271 3.93 -22.77 2.85
C MET A 271 3.17 -22.53 4.17
N LEU A 272 1.95 -23.05 4.24
CA LEU A 272 1.22 -23.12 5.52
C LEU A 272 1.99 -24.06 6.48
N THR A 273 2.03 -23.71 7.76
CA THR A 273 2.68 -24.54 8.79
C THR A 273 2.10 -25.95 8.89
N THR A 274 0.84 -26.13 8.48
CA THR A 274 0.18 -27.42 8.38
C THR A 274 0.70 -28.30 7.23
N ASP A 275 1.33 -27.71 6.23
CA ASP A 275 1.80 -28.41 5.02
C ASP A 275 3.27 -28.85 5.12
N TYR A 276 3.98 -28.48 6.21
CA TYR A 276 5.36 -28.86 6.49
C TYR A 276 5.50 -30.30 7.07
N GLY A 277 4.50 -31.14 6.95
CA GLY A 277 4.58 -32.55 7.33
C GLY A 277 5.53 -33.31 6.40
N ASP A 278 6.65 -33.76 6.90
CA ASP A 278 7.76 -34.46 6.27
C ASP A 278 8.85 -33.55 5.63
N ASP A 279 10.10 -34.08 5.59
CA ASP A 279 11.27 -33.42 5.00
C ASP A 279 11.25 -33.44 3.45
N SER A 280 10.08 -33.54 2.83
CA SER A 280 9.94 -33.51 1.39
C SER A 280 10.33 -32.13 0.84
N GLU A 281 11.27 -32.13 -0.11
CA GLU A 281 11.69 -30.93 -0.81
C GLU A 281 10.51 -30.35 -1.62
N PHE A 282 10.39 -29.02 -1.64
CA PHE A 282 9.43 -28.30 -2.48
C PHE A 282 10.03 -26.98 -2.98
N GLU A 283 9.50 -26.47 -4.07
CA GLU A 283 9.75 -25.12 -4.60
C GLU A 283 8.40 -24.42 -4.75
N ASN A 284 8.21 -23.30 -4.03
CA ASN A 284 7.03 -22.46 -4.14
C ASN A 284 7.49 -21.04 -4.48
N ARG A 285 7.44 -20.65 -5.77
CA ARG A 285 8.13 -19.47 -6.27
C ARG A 285 7.27 -18.63 -7.20
N GLN A 286 7.27 -17.32 -6.95
CA GLN A 286 6.67 -16.31 -7.81
C GLN A 286 7.75 -15.39 -8.38
N ARG A 287 7.65 -15.11 -9.68
CA ARG A 287 8.49 -14.12 -10.37
C ARG A 287 7.58 -13.10 -11.04
N GLU A 288 7.90 -11.83 -10.86
CA GLU A 288 7.17 -10.73 -11.47
C GLU A 288 8.13 -9.74 -12.12
N GLN A 289 7.81 -9.36 -13.35
CA GLN A 289 8.46 -8.29 -14.06
C GLN A 289 7.41 -7.28 -14.47
N THR A 290 7.58 -6.03 -14.04
CA THR A 290 6.64 -4.96 -14.35
C THR A 290 7.39 -3.75 -14.87
N PHE A 291 6.91 -3.19 -15.96
CA PHE A 291 7.30 -1.88 -16.48
C PHE A 291 6.10 -0.95 -16.46
N ARG A 292 6.29 0.27 -15.93
CA ARG A 292 5.26 1.31 -15.93
C ARG A 292 5.86 2.61 -16.44
N GLY A 293 5.12 3.31 -17.29
CA GLY A 293 5.48 4.64 -17.75
C GLY A 293 4.26 5.56 -17.72
N VAL A 294 4.45 6.78 -17.21
CA VAL A 294 3.43 7.84 -17.20
C VAL A 294 4.07 9.14 -17.67
N ALA A 295 3.45 9.75 -18.68
CA ALA A 295 3.74 11.11 -19.12
C ALA A 295 2.56 12.00 -18.71
N SER A 296 2.86 13.17 -18.16
CA SER A 296 1.85 14.13 -17.74
C SER A 296 2.24 15.52 -18.23
N TRP A 297 1.24 16.30 -18.58
CA TRP A 297 1.39 17.70 -18.95
C TRP A 297 0.30 18.51 -18.26
N ASN A 298 0.64 19.69 -17.75
CA ASN A 298 -0.32 20.65 -17.24
C ASN A 298 0.07 22.08 -17.59
N ARG A 299 -0.95 22.92 -17.76
CA ARG A 299 -0.79 24.34 -18.08
C ARG A 299 -1.94 25.19 -17.52
N GLN A 300 -1.61 26.37 -17.03
CA GLN A 300 -2.57 27.40 -16.65
C GLN A 300 -2.79 28.36 -17.84
N LEU A 301 -4.03 28.45 -18.31
CA LEU A 301 -4.45 29.36 -19.40
C LEU A 301 -5.54 30.31 -18.89
N GLY A 302 -5.15 31.43 -18.34
CA GLY A 302 -6.08 32.38 -17.73
C GLY A 302 -6.92 31.73 -16.62
N ARG A 303 -8.23 31.57 -16.85
CA ARG A 303 -9.15 30.92 -15.90
C ARG A 303 -9.22 29.39 -16.04
N TRP A 304 -8.49 28.81 -16.98
CA TRP A 304 -8.45 27.39 -17.21
C TRP A 304 -7.13 26.78 -16.73
N ARG A 305 -7.21 25.69 -16.01
CA ARG A 305 -6.07 24.79 -15.81
C ARG A 305 -6.37 23.49 -16.56
N LEU A 306 -5.49 23.15 -17.47
CA LEU A 306 -5.59 21.94 -18.26
C LEU A 306 -4.53 20.94 -17.81
N GLN A 307 -4.89 19.68 -17.74
CA GLN A 307 -4.00 18.57 -17.46
C GLN A 307 -4.31 17.43 -18.40
N GLY A 308 -3.26 16.79 -18.92
CA GLY A 308 -3.33 15.58 -19.73
C GLY A 308 -2.32 14.56 -19.25
N ASP A 309 -2.74 13.30 -19.14
CA ASP A 309 -1.88 12.19 -18.74
C ASP A 309 -2.00 11.06 -19.76
N ALA A 310 -0.89 10.38 -20.04
CA ALA A 310 -0.84 9.16 -20.83
C ALA A 310 0.10 8.16 -20.16
N GLY A 311 -0.24 6.88 -20.20
CA GLY A 311 0.59 5.88 -19.54
C GLY A 311 0.45 4.49 -20.16
N TYR A 312 1.44 3.68 -19.88
CA TYR A 312 1.48 2.28 -20.26
C TYR A 312 2.09 1.45 -19.14
N SER A 313 1.51 0.27 -18.90
CA SER A 313 2.08 -0.72 -18.01
C SER A 313 2.08 -2.09 -18.65
N TYR A 314 3.18 -2.81 -18.48
CA TYR A 314 3.34 -4.22 -18.82
C TYR A 314 3.72 -5.00 -17.57
N THR A 315 2.97 -6.05 -17.26
CA THR A 315 3.29 -6.97 -16.15
C THR A 315 3.32 -8.39 -16.66
N ARG A 316 4.39 -9.11 -16.36
CA ARG A 316 4.51 -10.55 -16.55
C ARG A 316 4.70 -11.21 -15.20
N MET A 317 3.84 -12.17 -14.88
CA MET A 317 3.91 -12.95 -13.64
C MET A 317 4.03 -14.44 -13.97
N ALA A 318 4.89 -15.13 -13.23
CA ALA A 318 5.11 -16.56 -13.30
C ALA A 318 5.08 -17.14 -11.90
N TYR A 319 4.25 -18.15 -11.68
CA TYR A 319 4.17 -18.90 -10.44
C TYR A 319 4.44 -20.37 -10.72
N ASP A 320 5.31 -20.99 -9.92
CA ASP A 320 5.65 -22.40 -9.97
C ASP A 320 5.56 -22.99 -8.55
N TYR A 321 4.74 -24.02 -8.38
CA TYR A 321 4.73 -24.86 -7.21
C TYR A 321 5.15 -26.27 -7.62
N LYS A 322 6.21 -26.77 -7.00
CA LYS A 322 6.75 -28.13 -7.22
C LYS A 322 6.93 -28.83 -5.89
N ARG A 323 6.76 -30.13 -5.87
CA ARG A 323 6.94 -30.97 -4.68
C ARG A 323 7.66 -32.26 -5.05
N ASP A 324 8.50 -32.77 -4.14
CA ASP A 324 9.04 -34.10 -4.26
C ASP A 324 7.92 -35.16 -4.09
N THR A 325 7.86 -36.09 -5.02
CA THR A 325 6.88 -37.18 -5.03
C THR A 325 7.43 -38.46 -4.43
N GLY A 326 8.57 -38.39 -3.70
CA GLY A 326 9.20 -39.50 -3.00
C GLY A 326 10.28 -40.25 -3.82
N ASN A 327 10.67 -39.71 -4.98
CA ASN A 327 11.72 -40.27 -5.83
C ASN A 327 12.94 -39.34 -5.96
N GLY A 328 13.05 -38.29 -5.15
CA GLY A 328 14.14 -37.31 -5.18
C GLY A 328 14.07 -36.33 -6.35
N SER A 329 12.94 -36.25 -7.05
CA SER A 329 12.71 -35.26 -8.11
C SER A 329 11.47 -34.40 -7.85
N LEU A 330 11.58 -33.09 -8.12
CA LEU A 330 10.49 -32.17 -7.94
C LEU A 330 9.50 -32.21 -9.12
N ALA A 331 8.30 -32.74 -8.86
CA ALA A 331 7.20 -32.72 -9.83
C ALA A 331 6.48 -31.34 -9.79
N VAL A 332 6.09 -30.86 -10.96
CA VAL A 332 5.30 -29.62 -11.08
C VAL A 332 3.87 -29.89 -10.64
N MET A 333 3.45 -29.27 -9.52
CA MET A 333 2.09 -29.35 -8.99
C MET A 333 1.20 -28.26 -9.57
N THR A 334 1.75 -27.04 -9.73
CA THR A 334 1.03 -25.90 -10.33
C THR A 334 2.03 -25.06 -11.12
N ARG A 335 1.62 -24.63 -12.29
CA ARG A 335 2.35 -23.66 -13.11
C ARG A 335 1.40 -22.64 -13.68
N SER A 336 1.55 -21.39 -13.23
CA SER A 336 0.72 -20.27 -13.67
C SER A 336 1.56 -19.22 -14.37
N ARG A 337 1.05 -18.69 -15.47
CA ARG A 337 1.71 -17.63 -16.26
C ARG A 337 0.68 -16.60 -16.64
N SER A 338 0.97 -15.32 -16.39
CA SER A 338 0.10 -14.26 -16.87
C SER A 338 0.88 -13.10 -17.46
N THR A 339 0.26 -12.45 -18.42
CA THR A 339 0.72 -11.18 -18.97
C THR A 339 -0.43 -10.18 -18.99
N THR A 340 -0.13 -8.96 -18.58
CA THR A 340 -1.08 -7.86 -18.52
C THR A 340 -0.48 -6.64 -19.22
N HIS A 341 -1.21 -6.09 -20.20
CA HIS A 341 -0.92 -4.78 -20.77
C HIS A 341 -2.01 -3.81 -20.35
N THR A 342 -1.62 -2.62 -19.93
CA THR A 342 -2.54 -1.54 -19.58
C THR A 342 -2.14 -0.30 -20.34
N VAL A 343 -3.06 0.26 -21.14
CA VAL A 343 -2.93 1.58 -21.75
C VAL A 343 -3.82 2.54 -20.99
N TYR A 344 -3.31 3.70 -20.64
CA TYR A 344 -3.98 4.71 -19.82
C TYR A 344 -3.94 6.07 -20.51
N GLY A 345 -5.06 6.79 -20.44
CA GLY A 345 -5.16 8.17 -20.85
C GLY A 345 -6.11 8.94 -19.94
N ALA A 346 -5.77 10.18 -19.60
CA ALA A 346 -6.65 11.06 -18.83
C ALA A 346 -6.55 12.51 -19.31
N ALA A 347 -7.66 13.23 -19.17
CA ALA A 347 -7.73 14.66 -19.38
C ALA A 347 -8.56 15.30 -18.27
N GLN A 348 -8.12 16.45 -17.79
CA GLN A 348 -8.84 17.26 -16.79
C GLN A 348 -8.78 18.73 -17.18
N ALA A 349 -9.89 19.41 -17.00
CA ALA A 349 -10.00 20.85 -17.16
C ALA A 349 -10.66 21.45 -15.92
N ASP A 350 -9.96 22.34 -15.24
CA ASP A 350 -10.47 23.15 -14.14
C ASP A 350 -10.79 24.56 -14.64
N PHE A 351 -12.01 25.02 -14.41
CA PHE A 351 -12.46 26.36 -14.76
C PHE A 351 -12.70 27.19 -13.52
N TYR A 352 -11.88 28.22 -13.31
CA TYR A 352 -11.97 29.17 -12.20
C TYR A 352 -12.90 30.31 -12.59
N LEU A 353 -14.22 30.12 -12.42
CA LEU A 353 -15.21 31.15 -12.74
C LEU A 353 -15.01 32.41 -11.89
N SER A 354 -14.74 32.21 -10.59
CA SER A 354 -14.46 33.27 -9.61
C SER A 354 -13.69 32.66 -8.42
N PRO A 355 -13.19 33.48 -7.47
CA PRO A 355 -12.60 32.97 -6.23
C PRO A 355 -13.53 32.06 -5.40
N LYS A 356 -14.85 32.11 -5.69
CA LYS A 356 -15.89 31.34 -4.98
C LYS A 356 -16.35 30.09 -5.74
N TRP A 357 -16.06 29.97 -7.05
CA TRP A 357 -16.56 28.89 -7.88
C TRP A 357 -15.46 28.26 -8.73
N ILE A 358 -15.34 26.93 -8.65
CA ILE A 358 -14.50 26.13 -9.55
C ILE A 358 -15.36 25.01 -10.12
N PHE A 359 -15.26 24.81 -11.42
CA PHE A 359 -15.83 23.67 -12.12
C PHE A 359 -14.69 22.81 -12.64
N THR A 360 -14.76 21.50 -12.44
CA THR A 360 -13.80 20.53 -12.95
C THR A 360 -14.52 19.51 -13.83
N ALA A 361 -14.04 19.31 -15.03
CA ALA A 361 -14.43 18.19 -15.88
C ALA A 361 -13.23 17.28 -16.07
N SER A 362 -13.41 15.96 -15.94
CA SER A 362 -12.35 14.99 -16.14
C SER A 362 -12.85 13.75 -16.86
N ALA A 363 -11.97 13.16 -17.67
CA ALA A 363 -12.18 11.89 -18.31
C ALA A 363 -10.93 11.03 -18.15
N LYS A 364 -11.09 9.73 -17.91
CA LYS A 364 -10.00 8.75 -17.78
C LYS A 364 -10.38 7.48 -18.51
N ALA A 365 -9.48 6.96 -19.31
CA ALA A 365 -9.66 5.74 -20.06
C ALA A 365 -8.55 4.74 -19.74
N HIS A 366 -8.93 3.47 -19.61
CA HIS A 366 -8.00 2.35 -19.46
C HIS A 366 -8.38 1.26 -20.47
N GLN A 367 -7.39 0.70 -21.15
CA GLN A 367 -7.53 -0.53 -21.91
C GLN A 367 -6.65 -1.59 -21.27
N TYR A 368 -7.27 -2.64 -20.76
CA TYR A 368 -6.59 -3.81 -20.24
C TYR A 368 -6.60 -4.94 -21.25
N LEU A 369 -5.47 -5.60 -21.43
CA LEU A 369 -5.33 -6.84 -22.21
C LEU A 369 -4.65 -7.85 -21.31
N VAL A 370 -5.35 -8.91 -20.95
CA VAL A 370 -4.89 -9.91 -19.96
C VAL A 370 -4.94 -11.29 -20.57
N LYS A 371 -3.81 -11.97 -20.51
CA LYS A 371 -3.69 -13.39 -20.83
C LYS A 371 -3.21 -14.14 -19.59
N SER A 372 -4.02 -15.10 -19.12
CA SER A 372 -3.71 -16.01 -18.03
C SER A 372 -3.71 -17.43 -18.52
N GLN A 373 -2.76 -18.24 -18.07
CA GLN A 373 -2.63 -19.65 -18.43
C GLN A 373 -2.15 -20.42 -17.19
N ASP A 374 -2.92 -21.45 -16.81
CA ASP A 374 -2.59 -22.36 -15.74
C ASP A 374 -2.50 -23.79 -16.31
N ASN A 375 -1.36 -24.44 -16.13
CA ASN A 375 -1.19 -25.83 -16.50
C ASN A 375 -1.56 -26.71 -15.31
N ASN A 376 -2.49 -27.63 -15.50
CA ASN A 376 -2.76 -28.68 -14.50
C ASN A 376 -1.73 -29.81 -14.68
N PRO A 377 -0.90 -30.12 -13.68
CA PRO A 377 0.12 -31.18 -13.77
C PRO A 377 -0.45 -32.60 -13.77
N PHE A 378 -1.69 -32.78 -13.39
CA PHE A 378 -2.36 -34.09 -13.42
C PHE A 378 -2.94 -34.46 -14.79
N GLU A 379 -2.45 -33.84 -15.86
CA GLU A 379 -2.82 -34.19 -17.22
C GLU A 379 -2.27 -35.57 -17.62
N VAL A 380 -3.19 -36.47 -17.89
CA VAL A 380 -2.92 -37.82 -18.34
C VAL A 380 -2.55 -37.87 -19.84
N LEU A 381 -2.81 -36.78 -20.58
CA LEU A 381 -2.59 -36.73 -22.05
C LEU A 381 -1.85 -35.43 -22.43
N PRO A 382 -0.76 -35.48 -23.19
CA PRO A 382 -0.05 -34.31 -23.69
C PRO A 382 -0.97 -33.42 -24.55
N GLY A 383 -1.11 -32.14 -24.16
CA GLY A 383 -1.84 -31.14 -24.90
C GLY A 383 -3.28 -30.88 -24.47
N SER A 384 -3.78 -31.58 -23.45
CA SER A 384 -5.08 -31.32 -22.88
C SER A 384 -4.98 -30.42 -21.66
N TYR A 385 -5.82 -29.38 -21.62
CA TYR A 385 -6.14 -28.50 -20.49
C TYR A 385 -5.10 -27.47 -20.06
N ILE A 386 -4.90 -26.46 -20.87
CA ILE A 386 -4.46 -25.15 -20.40
C ILE A 386 -5.72 -24.46 -19.86
N PHE A 387 -5.81 -24.31 -18.54
CA PHE A 387 -6.82 -23.45 -17.92
C PHE A 387 -6.36 -22.00 -18.08
N GLY A 388 -7.31 -21.09 -18.27
CA GLY A 388 -6.99 -19.68 -18.34
C GLY A 388 -7.93 -18.92 -19.27
N TYR A 389 -7.61 -17.65 -19.47
CA TYR A 389 -8.38 -16.77 -20.36
C TYR A 389 -7.48 -15.76 -21.06
N ASP A 390 -7.97 -15.26 -22.20
CA ASP A 390 -7.41 -14.14 -22.96
C ASP A 390 -8.52 -13.12 -23.14
N LYS A 391 -8.48 -12.01 -22.41
CA LYS A 391 -9.56 -11.02 -22.34
C LYS A 391 -9.04 -9.59 -22.38
N GLY A 392 -9.74 -8.78 -23.16
CA GLY A 392 -9.62 -7.32 -23.16
C GLY A 392 -10.78 -6.67 -22.40
N ARG A 393 -10.50 -5.58 -21.69
CA ARG A 393 -11.52 -4.75 -21.04
C ARG A 393 -11.19 -3.28 -21.21
N PHE A 394 -12.11 -2.54 -21.77
CA PHE A 394 -12.05 -1.08 -21.88
C PHE A 394 -12.85 -0.47 -20.73
N GLU A 395 -12.27 0.52 -20.04
CA GLU A 395 -12.93 1.28 -19.00
C GLU A 395 -12.81 2.77 -19.30
N LEU A 396 -13.92 3.48 -19.27
CA LEU A 396 -13.97 4.95 -19.38
C LEU A 396 -14.71 5.51 -18.18
N THR A 397 -14.08 6.47 -17.51
CA THR A 397 -14.68 7.20 -16.39
C THR A 397 -14.75 8.68 -16.74
N GLY A 398 -15.93 9.26 -16.67
CA GLY A 398 -16.16 10.70 -16.78
C GLY A 398 -16.67 11.28 -15.49
N ALA A 399 -16.21 12.47 -15.07
CA ALA A 399 -16.71 13.15 -13.89
C ALA A 399 -16.78 14.66 -14.08
N VAL A 400 -17.85 15.25 -13.52
CA VAL A 400 -18.01 16.70 -13.41
C VAL A 400 -18.14 17.06 -11.94
N THR A 401 -17.38 18.06 -11.51
CA THR A 401 -17.36 18.56 -10.14
C THR A 401 -17.64 20.05 -10.13
N ALA A 402 -18.55 20.50 -9.26
CA ALA A 402 -18.77 21.90 -8.96
C ALA A 402 -18.38 22.16 -7.49
N LYS A 403 -17.53 23.15 -7.26
CA LYS A 403 -17.09 23.60 -5.94
C LYS A 403 -17.51 25.02 -5.70
N TRP A 404 -18.10 25.28 -4.53
CA TRP A 404 -18.63 26.58 -4.17
C TRP A 404 -18.27 26.97 -2.73
N LYS A 405 -17.71 28.16 -2.59
CA LYS A 405 -17.46 28.81 -1.31
C LYS A 405 -18.30 30.10 -1.23
N PRO A 406 -19.57 30.01 -0.81
CA PRO A 406 -20.42 31.21 -0.69
C PRO A 406 -19.84 32.27 0.26
N ILE A 407 -19.29 31.79 1.37
CA ILE A 407 -18.52 32.56 2.35
C ILE A 407 -17.27 31.80 2.74
N GLU A 408 -16.29 32.45 3.34
CA GLU A 408 -14.99 31.82 3.70
C GLU A 408 -15.14 30.61 4.63
N ARG A 409 -16.21 30.56 5.43
CA ARG A 409 -16.44 29.50 6.41
C ARG A 409 -17.17 28.27 5.85
N ILE A 410 -17.84 28.38 4.71
CA ILE A 410 -18.67 27.32 4.15
C ILE A 410 -18.09 26.89 2.81
N GLY A 411 -17.84 25.61 2.66
CA GLY A 411 -17.48 24.95 1.42
C GLY A 411 -18.51 23.90 1.03
N LEU A 412 -18.89 23.87 -0.24
CA LEU A 412 -19.78 22.90 -0.86
C LEU A 412 -19.12 22.33 -2.11
N SER A 413 -19.19 21.02 -2.29
CA SER A 413 -18.75 20.38 -3.53
C SER A 413 -19.74 19.29 -3.93
N ALA A 414 -20.12 19.26 -5.19
CA ALA A 414 -20.94 18.23 -5.80
C ALA A 414 -20.18 17.57 -6.94
N VAL A 415 -20.22 16.26 -6.99
CA VAL A 415 -19.59 15.45 -8.03
C VAL A 415 -20.64 14.54 -8.64
N VAL A 416 -20.63 14.41 -9.96
CA VAL A 416 -21.35 13.35 -10.67
C VAL A 416 -20.35 12.63 -11.53
N ARG A 417 -20.21 11.32 -11.33
CA ARG A 417 -19.36 10.43 -12.09
C ARG A 417 -20.19 9.41 -12.86
N GLY A 418 -19.76 9.07 -14.05
CA GLY A 418 -20.26 7.95 -14.86
C GLY A 418 -19.11 7.06 -15.29
N GLU A 419 -19.36 5.77 -15.38
CA GLU A 419 -18.38 4.77 -15.82
C GLU A 419 -18.96 3.93 -16.95
N MET A 420 -18.12 3.59 -17.91
CA MET A 420 -18.40 2.59 -18.93
C MET A 420 -17.33 1.51 -18.80
N ILE A 421 -17.72 0.27 -18.57
CA ILE A 421 -16.81 -0.87 -18.40
C ILE A 421 -17.20 -1.93 -19.43
N GLY A 422 -16.30 -2.17 -20.40
CA GLY A 422 -16.66 -2.87 -21.62
C GLY A 422 -17.68 -2.04 -22.41
N TYR A 423 -18.89 -2.56 -22.55
CA TYR A 423 -20.04 -1.89 -23.18
C TYR A 423 -21.15 -1.54 -22.19
N GLU A 424 -20.91 -1.75 -20.88
CA GLU A 424 -21.89 -1.50 -19.83
C GLU A 424 -21.67 -0.15 -19.18
N PHE A 425 -22.75 0.64 -19.08
CA PHE A 425 -22.72 1.93 -18.39
C PHE A 425 -23.17 1.78 -16.95
N SER A 426 -22.41 2.36 -16.02
CA SER A 426 -22.86 2.48 -14.65
C SER A 426 -24.06 3.42 -14.54
N GLN A 427 -24.85 3.24 -13.50
CA GLN A 427 -25.75 4.29 -13.07
C GLN A 427 -24.92 5.51 -12.62
N PRO A 428 -25.47 6.75 -12.68
CA PRO A 428 -24.78 7.91 -12.17
C PRO A 428 -24.32 7.72 -10.72
N ILE A 429 -23.07 8.13 -10.45
CA ILE A 429 -22.41 8.00 -9.16
C ILE A 429 -22.27 9.40 -8.56
N PRO A 430 -23.30 9.90 -7.82
CA PRO A 430 -23.26 11.20 -7.19
C PRO A 430 -22.43 11.17 -5.91
N ALA A 431 -21.81 12.31 -5.59
CA ALA A 431 -21.24 12.58 -4.28
C ALA A 431 -21.41 14.04 -3.90
N LEU A 432 -21.69 14.30 -2.62
CA LEU A 432 -21.82 15.62 -2.03
C LEU A 432 -20.86 15.76 -0.86
N PHE A 433 -20.26 16.92 -0.77
CA PHE A 433 -19.29 17.28 0.26
C PHE A 433 -19.62 18.64 0.84
N PHE A 434 -19.54 18.74 2.14
CA PHE A 434 -19.77 19.95 2.91
C PHE A 434 -18.66 20.16 3.92
N ASP A 435 -18.23 21.40 4.11
CA ASP A 435 -17.44 21.78 5.27
C ASP A 435 -17.89 23.14 5.86
N PHE A 436 -17.70 23.24 7.18
CA PHE A 436 -17.99 24.44 7.92
C PHE A 436 -16.87 24.73 8.92
N THR A 437 -16.20 25.89 8.75
CA THR A 437 -15.19 26.36 9.70
C THR A 437 -15.87 26.94 10.93
N LEU A 438 -15.91 26.15 12.00
CA LEU A 438 -16.56 26.52 13.26
C LEU A 438 -15.74 27.58 14.02
N VAL A 439 -14.44 27.30 14.22
CA VAL A 439 -13.51 28.19 14.93
C VAL A 439 -12.27 28.44 14.08
N PRO A 440 -12.18 29.58 13.37
CA PRO A 440 -11.07 29.88 12.47
C PRO A 440 -9.68 29.85 13.16
N LYS A 441 -9.59 30.37 14.39
CA LYS A 441 -8.34 30.42 15.16
C LYS A 441 -7.71 29.03 15.41
N TRP A 442 -8.53 28.00 15.51
CA TRP A 442 -8.11 26.61 15.71
C TRP A 442 -8.18 25.78 14.44
N ASN A 443 -8.52 26.42 13.32
CA ASN A 443 -8.85 25.72 12.09
C ASN A 443 -9.81 24.54 12.34
N LEU A 444 -10.76 24.72 13.28
CA LEU A 444 -11.75 23.72 13.62
C LEU A 444 -12.82 23.70 12.52
N VAL A 445 -12.84 22.61 11.77
CA VAL A 445 -13.70 22.40 10.62
C VAL A 445 -14.55 21.16 10.82
N VAL A 446 -15.85 21.30 10.73
CA VAL A 446 -16.80 20.19 10.63
C VAL A 446 -16.98 19.83 9.16
N LYS A 447 -16.97 18.56 8.85
CA LYS A 447 -17.09 18.02 7.49
C LYS A 447 -18.20 16.97 7.44
N ALA A 448 -18.93 16.95 6.34
CA ALA A 448 -19.86 15.89 6.03
C ALA A 448 -19.77 15.53 4.56
N SER A 449 -19.92 14.26 4.24
CA SER A 449 -19.97 13.80 2.86
C SER A 449 -20.85 12.56 2.70
N THR A 450 -21.39 12.42 1.50
CA THR A 450 -22.11 11.21 1.08
C THR A 450 -21.78 10.92 -0.36
N SER A 451 -21.74 9.64 -0.70
CA SER A 451 -21.55 9.21 -2.07
C SER A 451 -22.23 7.87 -2.34
N ARG A 452 -22.67 7.70 -3.58
CA ARG A 452 -22.94 6.39 -4.13
C ARG A 452 -21.62 5.78 -4.61
N ASN A 453 -21.45 4.49 -4.38
CA ASN A 453 -20.27 3.74 -4.81
C ASN A 453 -20.68 2.60 -5.75
N TYR A 454 -19.77 2.25 -6.66
CA TYR A 454 -19.99 1.22 -7.68
C TYR A 454 -18.68 0.49 -7.96
N ARG A 455 -18.70 -0.85 -8.04
CA ARG A 455 -17.52 -1.65 -8.42
C ARG A 455 -17.93 -2.75 -9.38
N TYR A 456 -17.27 -2.82 -10.50
CA TYR A 456 -17.41 -3.90 -11.47
C TYR A 456 -16.54 -5.11 -11.04
N PRO A 457 -16.98 -6.37 -11.29
CA PRO A 457 -16.18 -7.57 -10.98
C PRO A 457 -14.81 -7.55 -11.66
N SER A 458 -13.80 -8.14 -11.01
CA SER A 458 -12.48 -8.32 -11.61
C SER A 458 -12.50 -9.34 -12.75
N LEU A 459 -11.42 -9.44 -13.54
CA LEU A 459 -11.38 -10.42 -14.64
C LEU A 459 -11.35 -11.85 -14.12
N ASN A 460 -10.74 -12.11 -12.95
CA ASN A 460 -10.80 -13.43 -12.33
C ASN A 460 -12.20 -13.76 -11.80
N ASP A 461 -12.92 -12.78 -11.22
CA ASP A 461 -14.31 -12.97 -10.80
C ASP A 461 -15.17 -13.44 -11.98
N LEU A 462 -14.92 -12.92 -13.18
CA LEU A 462 -15.70 -13.23 -14.37
C LEU A 462 -15.23 -14.48 -15.11
N TYR A 463 -13.90 -14.67 -15.26
CA TYR A 463 -13.34 -15.56 -16.28
C TYR A 463 -12.32 -16.57 -15.76
N PHE A 464 -12.02 -16.62 -14.45
CA PHE A 464 -11.11 -17.63 -13.90
C PHE A 464 -11.61 -19.05 -14.15
N ILE A 465 -10.74 -19.97 -14.53
CA ILE A 465 -11.09 -21.38 -14.80
C ILE A 465 -10.24 -22.28 -13.90
N PRO A 466 -10.88 -23.19 -13.10
CA PRO A 466 -12.32 -23.35 -12.92
C PRO A 466 -12.90 -22.32 -11.93
N GLY A 467 -14.09 -21.82 -12.18
CA GLY A 467 -14.89 -21.14 -11.15
C GLY A 467 -15.42 -19.75 -11.48
N GLY A 468 -14.81 -18.97 -12.37
CA GLY A 468 -15.28 -17.63 -12.72
C GLY A 468 -16.76 -17.61 -13.13
N ASN A 469 -17.44 -16.50 -12.86
CA ASN A 469 -18.87 -16.35 -13.12
C ASN A 469 -19.17 -15.09 -13.95
N PRO A 470 -19.40 -15.22 -15.26
CA PRO A 470 -19.67 -14.07 -16.15
C PRO A 470 -21.00 -13.35 -15.84
N ASN A 471 -21.88 -13.94 -15.02
CA ASN A 471 -23.19 -13.37 -14.69
C ASN A 471 -23.18 -12.55 -13.40
N LEU A 472 -22.01 -12.23 -12.87
CA LEU A 472 -21.91 -11.38 -11.69
C LEU A 472 -22.40 -9.97 -11.96
N ARG A 473 -23.20 -9.47 -11.02
CA ARG A 473 -23.63 -8.07 -11.00
C ARG A 473 -22.55 -7.19 -10.34
N PRO A 474 -22.44 -5.93 -10.77
CA PRO A 474 -21.61 -4.97 -10.06
C PRO A 474 -22.11 -4.76 -8.62
N GLU A 475 -21.18 -4.60 -7.71
CA GLU A 475 -21.48 -4.21 -6.35
C GLU A 475 -21.83 -2.72 -6.30
N LYS A 476 -22.77 -2.32 -5.46
CA LYS A 476 -23.25 -0.93 -5.33
C LYS A 476 -23.56 -0.61 -3.87
N GLY A 477 -23.54 0.67 -3.52
CA GLY A 477 -23.87 1.03 -2.15
C GLY A 477 -23.73 2.53 -1.91
N TRP A 478 -24.03 2.93 -0.68
CA TRP A 478 -23.91 4.29 -0.21
C TRP A 478 -22.90 4.40 0.94
N SER A 479 -22.19 5.50 0.99
CA SER A 479 -21.29 5.85 2.09
C SER A 479 -21.62 7.24 2.62
N TYR A 480 -21.55 7.38 3.93
CA TYR A 480 -21.81 8.61 4.68
C TYR A 480 -20.65 8.85 5.65
N ASP A 481 -20.16 10.08 5.69
CA ASP A 481 -19.09 10.49 6.59
C ASP A 481 -19.47 11.79 7.29
N VAL A 482 -19.25 11.86 8.61
CA VAL A 482 -19.33 13.08 9.39
C VAL A 482 -18.12 13.16 10.30
N GLY A 483 -17.41 14.27 10.29
CA GLY A 483 -16.22 14.42 11.11
C GLY A 483 -15.87 15.84 11.45
N ALA A 484 -14.92 15.99 12.33
CA ALA A 484 -14.32 17.26 12.69
C ALA A 484 -12.80 17.14 12.64
N GLN A 485 -12.15 18.20 12.20
CA GLN A 485 -10.69 18.32 12.25
C GLN A 485 -10.32 19.67 12.86
N PHE A 486 -9.16 19.70 13.52
CA PHE A 486 -8.59 20.93 14.02
C PHE A 486 -7.08 20.98 13.80
N SER A 487 -6.51 22.20 13.82
CA SER A 487 -5.05 22.40 13.78
C SER A 487 -4.72 23.69 14.53
N ILE A 488 -3.86 23.60 15.53
CA ILE A 488 -3.52 24.69 16.46
C ILE A 488 -2.00 24.80 16.57
N GLY A 489 -1.51 26.04 16.69
CA GLY A 489 -0.09 26.31 16.93
C GLY A 489 0.72 26.54 15.67
N SER A 490 2.03 26.55 15.82
CA SER A 490 3.00 26.69 14.74
C SER A 490 4.17 25.73 14.95
N ALA A 491 4.79 25.29 13.87
CA ALA A 491 5.91 24.36 13.90
C ALA A 491 7.13 24.85 14.74
N GLN A 492 7.25 26.16 14.99
CA GLN A 492 8.34 26.74 15.74
C GLN A 492 8.29 26.46 17.25
N ARG A 493 7.10 26.27 17.83
CA ARG A 493 6.96 26.02 19.28
C ARG A 493 6.18 24.73 19.55
N TYR A 494 4.98 24.67 19.09
CA TYR A 494 4.14 23.48 19.15
C TYR A 494 3.12 23.52 18.02
N ALA A 495 2.85 22.37 17.43
CA ALA A 495 1.75 22.15 16.51
C ALA A 495 0.94 20.96 17.01
N LEU A 496 -0.35 21.11 17.07
CA LEU A 496 -1.30 20.09 17.44
C LEU A 496 -2.37 20.02 16.37
N SER A 497 -2.55 18.86 15.76
CA SER A 497 -3.65 18.62 14.84
C SER A 497 -4.35 17.30 15.18
N GLY A 498 -5.61 17.20 14.78
CA GLY A 498 -6.35 15.97 14.98
C GLY A 498 -7.66 15.96 14.19
N SER A 499 -8.19 14.78 14.04
CA SER A 499 -9.48 14.54 13.40
C SER A 499 -10.22 13.37 14.03
N VAL A 500 -11.54 13.48 14.04
CA VAL A 500 -12.46 12.39 14.40
C VAL A 500 -13.48 12.30 13.26
N THR A 501 -13.69 11.09 12.76
CA THR A 501 -14.65 10.84 11.68
C THR A 501 -15.50 9.64 12.03
N TRP A 502 -16.82 9.83 12.09
CA TRP A 502 -17.79 8.74 12.03
C TRP A 502 -18.09 8.42 10.57
N PHE A 503 -18.20 7.13 10.26
CA PHE A 503 -18.58 6.67 8.94
C PHE A 503 -19.62 5.56 9.00
N ASN A 504 -20.41 5.46 7.93
CA ASN A 504 -21.37 4.38 7.68
C ASN A 504 -21.37 4.04 6.19
N SER A 505 -21.32 2.77 5.85
CA SER A 505 -21.31 2.29 4.46
C SER A 505 -22.11 0.99 4.33
N GLU A 506 -23.02 0.97 3.39
CA GLU A 506 -23.79 -0.19 3.02
C GLU A 506 -23.39 -0.62 1.61
N ILE A 507 -23.14 -1.92 1.40
CA ILE A 507 -22.68 -2.46 0.12
C ILE A 507 -23.53 -3.68 -0.23
N ASP A 508 -24.34 -3.55 -1.26
CA ASP A 508 -25.14 -4.63 -1.82
C ASP A 508 -24.40 -5.37 -2.92
N ASP A 509 -24.89 -6.58 -3.24
CA ASP A 509 -24.34 -7.45 -4.26
C ASP A 509 -22.86 -7.79 -4.04
N TRP A 510 -22.39 -7.85 -2.78
CA TRP A 510 -21.00 -8.16 -2.44
C TRP A 510 -20.55 -9.47 -3.06
N ILE A 511 -19.44 -9.46 -3.77
CA ILE A 511 -18.88 -10.63 -4.44
C ILE A 511 -18.02 -11.42 -3.45
N LEU A 512 -18.40 -12.68 -3.23
CA LEU A 512 -17.67 -13.60 -2.37
C LEU A 512 -17.41 -14.90 -3.11
N TRP A 513 -16.17 -15.41 -3.01
CA TRP A 513 -15.81 -16.73 -3.52
C TRP A 513 -16.24 -17.81 -2.53
N LEU A 514 -17.14 -18.69 -2.96
CA LEU A 514 -17.71 -19.74 -2.15
C LEU A 514 -17.37 -21.12 -2.72
N PRO A 515 -17.19 -22.15 -1.86
CA PRO A 515 -16.99 -23.51 -2.32
C PRO A 515 -18.22 -24.01 -3.07
N THR A 516 -17.99 -24.76 -4.12
CA THR A 516 -19.05 -25.47 -4.88
C THR A 516 -19.09 -26.93 -4.52
N THR A 517 -20.19 -27.61 -4.84
CA THR A 517 -20.31 -29.08 -4.69
C THR A 517 -19.32 -29.86 -5.59
N LYS A 518 -18.68 -29.18 -6.55
CA LYS A 518 -17.71 -29.76 -7.47
C LYS A 518 -16.24 -29.65 -6.99
N GLY A 519 -16.00 -29.15 -5.76
CA GLY A 519 -14.68 -29.07 -5.15
C GLY A 519 -13.83 -27.88 -5.56
N PHE A 520 -14.41 -26.85 -6.23
CA PHE A 520 -13.72 -25.59 -6.51
C PHE A 520 -14.53 -24.40 -5.99
N PHE A 521 -13.89 -23.24 -5.86
CA PHE A 521 -14.54 -22.00 -5.44
C PHE A 521 -15.09 -21.25 -6.66
N SER A 522 -16.25 -20.60 -6.48
CA SER A 522 -16.86 -19.75 -7.51
C SER A 522 -17.42 -18.46 -6.89
N PRO A 523 -17.23 -17.30 -7.52
CA PRO A 523 -17.72 -16.03 -7.01
C PRO A 523 -19.22 -15.87 -7.24
N ARG A 524 -19.90 -15.31 -6.24
CA ARG A 524 -21.34 -15.02 -6.27
C ARG A 524 -21.63 -13.68 -5.60
N ASN A 525 -22.70 -13.01 -6.05
CA ASN A 525 -23.29 -11.87 -5.36
C ASN A 525 -24.23 -12.41 -4.26
N VAL A 526 -23.78 -12.53 -3.04
CA VAL A 526 -24.54 -13.22 -1.99
C VAL A 526 -24.75 -12.41 -0.73
N LYS A 527 -24.09 -11.26 -0.59
CA LYS A 527 -24.03 -10.58 0.68
C LYS A 527 -24.38 -9.10 0.54
N SER A 528 -25.06 -8.57 1.54
CA SER A 528 -25.02 -7.15 1.88
C SER A 528 -24.03 -6.98 3.03
N VAL A 529 -23.16 -6.00 2.95
CA VAL A 529 -22.18 -5.72 4.00
C VAL A 529 -22.42 -4.33 4.55
N HIS A 530 -22.63 -4.26 5.87
CA HIS A 530 -22.74 -3.03 6.61
C HIS A 530 -21.45 -2.77 7.38
N SER A 531 -20.75 -1.71 7.02
CA SER A 531 -19.53 -1.26 7.68
C SER A 531 -19.71 0.12 8.28
N TYR A 532 -19.45 0.26 9.56
CA TYR A 532 -19.60 1.53 10.28
C TYR A 532 -18.51 1.69 11.35
N GLY A 533 -18.38 2.89 11.89
CA GLY A 533 -17.39 3.07 12.95
C GLY A 533 -16.87 4.48 13.12
N ILE A 534 -15.73 4.57 13.79
CA ILE A 534 -15.06 5.82 14.14
C ILE A 534 -13.57 5.69 13.84
N GLU A 535 -13.04 6.69 13.14
CA GLU A 535 -11.60 6.88 12.91
C GLU A 535 -11.14 8.13 13.68
N VAL A 536 -10.00 8.02 14.38
CA VAL A 536 -9.38 9.14 15.11
C VAL A 536 -7.93 9.26 14.67
N LYS A 537 -7.47 10.47 14.42
CA LYS A 537 -6.06 10.79 14.20
C LYS A 537 -5.65 11.96 15.08
N ALA A 538 -4.43 11.91 15.63
CA ALA A 538 -3.83 12.99 16.41
C ALA A 538 -2.35 13.12 16.05
N ASP A 539 -1.91 14.34 15.75
CA ASP A 539 -0.52 14.64 15.44
C ASP A 539 -0.06 15.77 16.37
N ILE A 540 1.06 15.56 17.04
CA ILE A 540 1.65 16.52 17.98
C ILE A 540 3.11 16.72 17.59
N ALA A 541 3.53 17.96 17.42
CA ALA A 541 4.94 18.32 17.25
C ALA A 541 5.29 19.45 18.23
N MET A 542 6.41 19.31 18.95
CA MET A 542 6.84 20.27 19.97
C MET A 542 8.34 20.53 19.90
N SER A 543 8.73 21.79 20.02
CA SER A 543 10.11 22.20 20.31
C SER A 543 10.25 22.43 21.81
N LEU A 544 11.01 21.56 22.48
CA LEU A 544 11.21 21.57 23.94
C LEU A 544 12.37 22.51 24.37
N GLY A 545 12.99 23.19 23.39
CA GLY A 545 14.14 24.05 23.63
C GLY A 545 15.46 23.29 23.76
N ARG A 546 16.59 24.02 23.78
CA ARG A 546 17.95 23.45 23.86
C ARG A 546 18.27 22.38 22.82
N GLY A 547 17.61 22.44 21.65
CA GLY A 547 17.79 21.47 20.56
C GLY A 547 16.96 20.19 20.67
N TRP A 548 16.06 20.08 21.64
CA TRP A 548 15.11 18.98 21.77
C TRP A 548 13.84 19.24 20.96
N GLN A 549 13.41 18.22 20.21
CA GLN A 549 12.12 18.19 19.52
C GLN A 549 11.43 16.87 19.80
N ALA A 550 10.12 16.89 19.97
CA ALA A 550 9.30 15.72 20.16
C ALA A 550 8.13 15.71 19.18
N GLY A 551 7.80 14.56 18.65
CA GLY A 551 6.66 14.32 17.79
C GLY A 551 5.90 13.06 18.21
N VAL A 552 4.59 13.10 18.08
CA VAL A 552 3.70 11.94 18.30
C VAL A 552 2.65 11.97 17.19
N ASP A 553 2.58 10.90 16.43
CA ASP A 553 1.51 10.64 15.45
C ASP A 553 0.74 9.40 15.92
N ALA A 554 -0.55 9.53 16.17
CA ALA A 554 -1.38 8.44 16.65
C ALA A 554 -2.64 8.29 15.81
N ASN A 555 -3.07 7.07 15.62
CA ASN A 555 -4.31 6.73 14.92
C ASN A 555 -5.05 5.61 15.67
N PHE A 556 -6.37 5.64 15.55
CA PHE A 556 -7.27 4.63 16.10
C PHE A 556 -8.44 4.43 15.15
N SER A 557 -8.89 3.20 15.00
CA SER A 557 -10.10 2.85 14.26
C SER A 557 -10.88 1.78 15.00
N TRP A 558 -12.19 2.02 15.15
CA TRP A 558 -13.17 1.02 15.51
C TRP A 558 -14.08 0.80 14.31
N THR A 559 -14.06 -0.43 13.76
CA THR A 559 -14.62 -0.73 12.43
C THR A 559 -15.36 -2.08 12.45
N PRO A 560 -16.55 -2.17 13.02
CA PRO A 560 -17.46 -3.28 12.75
C PRO A 560 -17.78 -3.31 11.25
N SER A 561 -17.65 -4.51 10.66
CA SER A 561 -17.98 -4.75 9.25
C SER A 561 -18.68 -6.10 9.19
N VAL A 562 -19.99 -6.07 9.11
CA VAL A 562 -20.83 -7.26 9.30
C VAL A 562 -21.58 -7.66 8.02
N ASN A 563 -21.77 -8.94 7.85
CA ASN A 563 -22.68 -9.44 6.84
C ASN A 563 -24.14 -9.17 7.27
N ASP A 564 -24.80 -8.28 6.55
CA ASP A 564 -26.20 -7.87 6.80
C ASP A 564 -27.15 -8.42 5.71
N GLY A 565 -26.68 -9.35 4.88
CA GLY A 565 -27.47 -10.00 3.85
C GLY A 565 -28.30 -11.16 4.37
N GLU A 566 -29.19 -11.66 3.54
CA GLU A 566 -29.94 -12.88 3.83
C GLU A 566 -29.04 -14.12 3.81
N PRO A 567 -29.34 -15.16 4.62
CA PRO A 567 -28.59 -16.40 4.56
C PRO A 567 -28.75 -17.05 3.18
N TYR A 568 -27.66 -17.49 2.56
CA TYR A 568 -27.73 -18.17 1.26
C TYR A 568 -28.21 -19.64 1.37
N SER A 569 -28.23 -20.20 2.57
CA SER A 569 -28.74 -21.53 2.91
C SER A 569 -29.03 -21.62 4.41
N ASP A 570 -29.78 -22.61 4.84
CA ASP A 570 -30.11 -22.89 6.26
C ASP A 570 -28.81 -23.13 7.10
N ALA A 571 -27.71 -23.52 6.48
CA ALA A 571 -26.43 -23.74 7.12
C ALA A 571 -25.57 -22.46 7.22
N ASP A 572 -25.97 -21.35 6.60
CA ASP A 572 -25.22 -20.09 6.63
C ASP A 572 -25.38 -19.38 7.97
N LYS A 573 -24.35 -19.46 8.82
CA LYS A 573 -24.29 -18.79 10.12
C LYS A 573 -23.55 -17.43 10.07
N SER A 574 -23.30 -16.89 8.89
CA SER A 574 -22.49 -15.69 8.72
C SER A 574 -23.26 -14.37 8.87
N VAL A 575 -24.61 -14.41 8.90
CA VAL A 575 -25.45 -13.22 9.04
C VAL A 575 -25.28 -12.58 10.42
N GLY A 576 -25.10 -11.26 10.45
CA GLY A 576 -24.78 -10.49 11.66
C GLY A 576 -23.35 -10.69 12.18
N LYS A 577 -22.47 -11.39 11.45
CA LYS A 577 -21.10 -11.70 11.86
C LYS A 577 -20.08 -10.77 11.18
N GLN A 578 -18.98 -10.50 11.91
CA GLN A 578 -17.84 -9.74 11.41
C GLN A 578 -17.22 -10.45 10.19
N LEU A 579 -16.82 -9.69 9.18
CA LEU A 579 -16.13 -10.23 8.02
C LEU A 579 -14.78 -10.85 8.41
N PRO A 580 -14.39 -11.97 7.78
CA PRO A 580 -13.12 -12.64 8.08
C PRO A 580 -11.89 -11.76 7.84
N TYR A 581 -10.86 -11.96 8.69
CA TYR A 581 -9.58 -11.26 8.69
C TYR A 581 -9.63 -9.77 8.96
N ILE A 582 -10.76 -9.16 9.20
CA ILE A 582 -10.90 -7.73 9.48
C ILE A 582 -10.97 -7.52 10.99
N PRO A 583 -10.01 -6.81 11.62
CA PRO A 583 -10.09 -6.47 13.02
C PRO A 583 -11.16 -5.40 13.24
N GLN A 584 -11.93 -5.51 14.33
CA GLN A 584 -12.84 -4.44 14.74
C GLN A 584 -12.09 -3.23 15.32
N ILE A 585 -10.93 -3.45 15.92
CA ILE A 585 -10.11 -2.39 16.52
C ILE A 585 -8.73 -2.46 15.92
N SER A 586 -8.23 -1.30 15.47
CA SER A 586 -6.84 -1.10 15.11
C SER A 586 -6.34 0.23 15.66
N ALA A 587 -5.08 0.27 16.08
CA ALA A 587 -4.46 1.48 16.58
C ALA A 587 -2.98 1.50 16.24
N GLY A 588 -2.42 2.68 16.02
CA GLY A 588 -1.01 2.89 15.75
C GLY A 588 -0.52 4.15 16.44
N ALA A 589 0.76 4.16 16.81
CA ALA A 589 1.41 5.35 17.32
C ALA A 589 2.89 5.37 16.92
N ASN A 590 3.35 6.52 16.47
CA ASN A 590 4.75 6.80 16.19
C ASN A 590 5.21 7.94 17.13
N ILE A 591 6.24 7.69 17.89
CA ILE A 591 6.82 8.65 18.82
C ILE A 591 8.24 8.94 18.35
N ARG A 592 8.53 10.22 18.13
CA ARG A 592 9.86 10.70 17.76
C ARG A 592 10.39 11.62 18.84
N LEU A 593 11.61 11.39 19.26
CA LEU A 593 12.36 12.29 20.11
C LEU A 593 13.71 12.57 19.46
N SER A 594 14.00 13.84 19.14
CA SER A 594 15.28 14.23 18.57
C SER A 594 16.00 15.27 19.44
N TRP A 595 17.31 15.16 19.46
CA TRP A 595 18.20 16.10 20.13
C TRP A 595 19.44 16.33 19.30
N ARG A 596 19.56 17.56 18.74
CA ARG A 596 20.63 17.90 17.82
C ARG A 596 20.68 16.90 16.65
N ASP A 597 21.73 16.08 16.60
CA ASP A 597 22.00 15.10 15.54
C ASP A 597 21.53 13.67 15.89
N TRP A 598 20.88 13.49 17.04
CA TRP A 598 20.32 12.22 17.47
C TRP A 598 18.81 12.21 17.32
N ALA A 599 18.26 11.06 16.90
CA ALA A 599 16.84 10.79 16.88
C ALA A 599 16.55 9.39 17.42
N VAL A 600 15.50 9.29 18.21
CA VAL A 600 14.93 8.02 18.68
C VAL A 600 13.51 7.96 18.16
N HIS A 601 13.15 6.84 17.53
CA HIS A 601 11.82 6.57 17.03
C HIS A 601 11.27 5.32 17.71
N TYR A 602 10.07 5.41 18.23
CA TYR A 602 9.33 4.27 18.74
C TYR A 602 8.02 4.15 18.00
N LYS A 603 7.72 2.94 17.50
CA LYS A 603 6.50 2.63 16.76
C LYS A 603 5.73 1.55 17.49
N TRP A 604 4.46 1.78 17.65
CA TRP A 604 3.51 0.85 18.23
C TRP A 604 2.37 0.60 17.28
N LEU A 605 1.93 -0.66 17.16
CA LEU A 605 0.79 -1.06 16.36
C LEU A 605 -0.01 -2.10 17.13
N HIS A 606 -1.32 -1.98 17.11
CA HIS A 606 -2.26 -2.95 17.66
C HIS A 606 -3.32 -3.33 16.64
N TYR A 607 -3.51 -4.62 16.46
CA TYR A 607 -4.68 -5.19 15.80
C TYR A 607 -5.44 -6.10 16.77
N GLY A 608 -6.75 -5.86 16.88
CA GLY A 608 -7.67 -6.69 17.65
C GLY A 608 -7.82 -8.11 17.08
N ARG A 609 -8.62 -8.93 17.74
CA ARG A 609 -8.97 -10.28 17.28
C ARG A 609 -9.53 -10.24 15.86
N ARG A 610 -9.19 -11.22 15.02
CA ARG A 610 -9.66 -11.38 13.64
C ARG A 610 -10.21 -12.78 13.48
N TYR A 611 -11.41 -12.90 12.97
CA TYR A 611 -12.00 -14.20 12.63
C TYR A 611 -11.46 -14.67 11.29
N THR A 612 -11.21 -15.95 11.14
CA THR A 612 -10.79 -16.59 9.89
C THR A 612 -11.96 -17.18 9.14
N MET A 613 -13.06 -17.48 9.86
CA MET A 613 -14.29 -18.04 9.34
C MET A 613 -15.45 -17.05 9.44
N SER A 614 -16.39 -17.15 8.51
CA SER A 614 -17.52 -16.22 8.41
C SER A 614 -18.57 -16.38 9.52
N ASP A 615 -18.59 -17.50 10.24
CA ASP A 615 -19.46 -17.75 11.40
C ASP A 615 -18.93 -17.17 12.72
N ASN A 616 -17.72 -16.59 12.68
CA ASN A 616 -16.98 -16.06 13.82
C ASN A 616 -16.73 -17.08 14.93
N SER A 617 -16.51 -18.33 14.58
CA SER A 617 -16.13 -19.34 15.57
C SER A 617 -14.82 -18.97 16.28
N GLU A 618 -14.74 -19.21 17.59
CA GLU A 618 -13.56 -18.93 18.43
C GLU A 618 -12.68 -20.16 18.63
N THR A 619 -12.70 -21.09 17.70
CA THR A 619 -11.81 -22.26 17.70
C THR A 619 -10.37 -21.84 17.37
N LEU A 620 -9.39 -22.73 17.58
CA LEU A 620 -7.98 -22.49 17.29
C LEU A 620 -7.73 -22.04 15.82
N THR A 621 -8.53 -22.56 14.90
CA THR A 621 -8.47 -22.20 13.46
C THR A 621 -9.50 -21.17 13.06
N GLY A 622 -10.50 -20.89 13.90
CA GLY A 622 -11.61 -19.99 13.61
C GLY A 622 -11.33 -18.51 13.92
N SER A 623 -10.29 -18.22 14.71
CA SER A 623 -9.91 -16.86 15.03
C SER A 623 -8.41 -16.72 15.28
N LEU A 624 -7.88 -15.53 14.99
CA LEU A 624 -6.52 -15.11 15.31
C LEU A 624 -6.54 -14.17 16.52
N PRO A 625 -5.66 -14.35 17.51
CA PRO A 625 -5.59 -13.47 18.67
C PRO A 625 -5.21 -12.04 18.27
N ALA A 626 -5.53 -11.10 19.15
CA ALA A 626 -5.01 -9.75 19.06
C ALA A 626 -3.49 -9.76 19.30
N TYR A 627 -2.75 -8.79 18.70
CA TYR A 627 -1.32 -8.64 18.93
C TYR A 627 -0.88 -7.17 19.00
N TYR A 628 0.32 -6.96 19.54
CA TYR A 628 0.94 -5.66 19.72
C TYR A 628 2.36 -5.68 19.13
N MET A 629 2.62 -4.83 18.15
CA MET A 629 3.97 -4.68 17.60
C MET A 629 4.65 -3.47 18.21
N ASN A 630 5.89 -3.63 18.61
CA ASN A 630 6.71 -2.60 19.24
C ASN A 630 8.07 -2.57 18.56
N ASN A 631 8.39 -1.47 17.88
CA ASN A 631 9.66 -1.30 17.20
C ASN A 631 10.36 -0.04 17.74
N ILE A 632 11.66 -0.09 17.90
CA ILE A 632 12.47 1.06 18.31
C ILE A 632 13.63 1.23 17.36
N SER A 633 14.00 2.48 17.05
CA SER A 633 15.22 2.76 16.32
C SER A 633 15.90 4.00 16.87
N ILE A 634 17.22 4.02 16.74
CA ILE A 634 18.11 5.14 17.12
C ILE A 634 18.89 5.51 15.88
N GLU A 635 18.92 6.79 15.57
CA GLU A 635 19.63 7.36 14.44
C GLU A 635 20.57 8.46 14.92
N ARG A 636 21.75 8.57 14.31
CA ARG A 636 22.69 9.69 14.46
C ARG A 636 23.17 10.18 13.13
N ILE A 637 23.16 11.50 12.94
CA ILE A 637 23.68 12.18 11.76
C ILE A 637 25.05 12.78 12.10
N PHE A 638 26.05 12.44 11.29
CA PHE A 638 27.38 13.03 11.33
C PHE A 638 27.50 13.99 10.15
N ARG A 639 27.76 15.26 10.44
CA ARG A 639 27.84 16.31 9.41
C ARG A 639 29.29 16.69 9.19
N TRP A 640 29.80 16.44 7.98
CA TRP A 640 31.08 16.91 7.50
C TRP A 640 30.87 17.94 6.38
N ASN A 641 31.93 18.68 6.04
CA ASN A 641 31.82 19.74 5.02
C ASN A 641 31.36 19.20 3.65
N ALA A 642 31.79 17.98 3.29
CA ALA A 642 31.55 17.40 1.98
C ALA A 642 30.38 16.39 1.96
N LEU A 643 29.93 15.88 3.12
CA LEU A 643 28.90 14.88 3.18
C LEU A 643 28.19 14.80 4.55
N ASP A 644 26.94 14.37 4.55
CA ASP A 644 26.23 13.90 5.72
C ASP A 644 26.24 12.37 5.73
N LEU A 645 26.60 11.78 6.87
CA LEU A 645 26.48 10.35 7.11
C LEU A 645 25.47 10.12 8.22
N SER A 646 24.42 9.36 7.94
CA SER A 646 23.48 8.90 8.97
C SER A 646 23.73 7.42 9.26
N ALA A 647 23.76 7.07 10.55
CA ALA A 647 23.80 5.69 11.03
C ALA A 647 22.55 5.44 11.88
N LYS A 648 21.77 4.41 11.52
CA LYS A 648 20.52 4.02 12.18
C LYS A 648 20.57 2.54 12.55
N ILE A 649 20.16 2.22 13.77
CA ILE A 649 19.94 0.84 14.25
C ILE A 649 18.48 0.72 14.65
N ALA A 650 17.84 -0.37 14.24
CA ALA A 650 16.45 -0.66 14.57
C ALA A 650 16.32 -2.06 15.16
N VAL A 651 15.41 -2.18 16.13
CA VAL A 651 14.95 -3.43 16.71
C VAL A 651 13.46 -3.52 16.43
N ASN A 652 13.07 -4.52 15.66
CA ASN A 652 11.68 -4.80 15.35
C ASN A 652 11.18 -5.92 16.28
N ASN A 653 9.89 -5.86 16.61
CA ASN A 653 9.27 -6.78 17.56
C ASN A 653 10.04 -6.85 18.90
N LEU A 654 10.26 -5.70 19.51
CA LEU A 654 11.12 -5.49 20.70
C LEU A 654 10.82 -6.45 21.85
N PHE A 655 9.55 -6.82 22.06
CA PHE A 655 9.12 -7.70 23.16
C PHE A 655 8.95 -9.16 22.72
N ASN A 656 9.43 -9.51 21.53
CA ASN A 656 9.34 -10.86 20.96
C ASN A 656 7.93 -11.44 20.99
N GLU A 657 6.94 -10.64 20.59
CA GLU A 657 5.55 -11.07 20.50
C GLU A 657 5.40 -12.18 19.47
N GLU A 658 4.84 -13.32 19.87
CA GLU A 658 4.42 -14.36 18.93
C GLU A 658 3.11 -13.94 18.30
N TYR A 659 3.10 -13.70 17.00
CA TYR A 659 1.89 -13.28 16.30
C TYR A 659 1.73 -13.96 14.95
N ILE A 660 0.47 -14.06 14.54
CA ILE A 660 0.06 -14.63 13.27
C ILE A 660 -0.80 -13.59 12.57
N SER A 661 -0.38 -13.16 11.40
CA SER A 661 -1.15 -12.20 10.58
C SER A 661 -2.23 -12.91 9.76
N VAL A 662 -1.93 -14.09 9.27
CA VAL A 662 -2.82 -14.97 8.50
C VAL A 662 -2.70 -16.36 9.09
N LEU A 663 -3.81 -17.11 9.13
CA LEU A 663 -3.85 -18.47 9.68
C LEU A 663 -2.74 -19.34 9.10
N SER A 664 -2.01 -20.04 9.98
CA SER A 664 -0.86 -20.91 9.66
C SER A 664 0.30 -20.20 8.92
N HIS A 665 0.41 -18.86 9.07
CA HIS A 665 1.56 -18.07 8.62
C HIS A 665 2.18 -17.37 9.84
N PRO A 666 3.11 -18.01 10.53
CA PRO A 666 3.85 -17.41 11.65
C PRO A 666 4.70 -16.24 11.15
N MET A 667 4.89 -15.26 11.99
CA MET A 667 5.67 -14.07 11.70
C MET A 667 6.96 -14.07 12.51
N PRO A 668 7.99 -13.29 12.08
CA PRO A 668 9.28 -13.28 12.77
C PRO A 668 9.18 -12.71 14.19
N GLY A 669 9.90 -13.30 15.12
CA GLY A 669 10.16 -12.75 16.44
C GLY A 669 11.05 -11.51 16.39
N VAL A 670 11.73 -11.18 17.51
CA VAL A 670 12.65 -10.05 17.58
C VAL A 670 13.72 -10.13 16.49
N ASN A 671 13.93 -9.02 15.78
CA ASN A 671 14.93 -8.92 14.72
C ASN A 671 15.55 -7.53 14.65
N PHE A 672 16.71 -7.43 14.00
CA PHE A 672 17.57 -6.25 14.00
C PHE A 672 17.85 -5.79 12.59
N GLU A 673 17.95 -4.48 12.41
CA GLU A 673 18.37 -3.85 11.16
C GLU A 673 19.33 -2.70 11.47
N ALA A 674 20.31 -2.50 10.60
CA ALA A 674 21.22 -1.37 10.67
C ALA A 674 21.36 -0.73 9.29
N PHE A 675 21.37 0.59 9.24
CA PHE A 675 21.46 1.37 8.01
C PHE A 675 22.56 2.41 8.11
N ILE A 676 23.28 2.59 7.01
CA ILE A 676 24.20 3.70 6.81
C ILE A 676 23.73 4.47 5.57
N SER A 677 23.45 5.76 5.72
CA SER A 677 23.08 6.65 4.63
C SER A 677 24.18 7.68 4.39
N ILE A 678 24.58 7.85 3.16
CA ILE A 678 25.57 8.80 2.70
C ILE A 678 24.88 9.80 1.78
N THR A 679 24.93 11.08 2.13
CA THR A 679 24.35 12.18 1.36
C THR A 679 25.47 13.20 1.09
N PRO A 680 26.05 13.24 -0.13
CA PRO A 680 27.02 14.26 -0.50
C PRO A 680 26.41 15.66 -0.43
N ARG A 681 27.22 16.64 -0.04
CA ARG A 681 26.90 18.07 -0.07
C ARG A 681 27.68 18.69 -1.24
N TRP A 682 26.96 19.06 -2.29
CA TRP A 682 27.51 19.63 -3.51
C TRP A 682 27.62 21.16 -3.40
#